data_c3c8fb846d51653ca59c0a68a4c4ca8a
#
_entry.id   c3c8fb846d51653ca59c0a68a4c4ca8a
#
_cell.length_a   1.000
_cell.length_b   1.000
_cell.length_c   1.000
_cell.angle_alpha   90.00
_cell.angle_beta   90.00
_cell.angle_gamma   90.00
#
_symmetry.space_group_name_H-M   'P 1'
#
loop_
_entity.id
_entity.type
_entity.pdbx_description
1 polymer ?
#
loop_
_entity_poly.entity_id
_entity_poly.type
_entity_poly.pdbx_seq_one_letter_code
_entity_poly.pdbx_strand_id
1 'polypeptide(L)'
;MDELVNGQQEQFQELPPEPGKKKSTGKIVKRTFVGAGLALAVYFVYSMFCVFILPDRNIQQIYLVPEDAAFIIQSSAPIDDWGKFSRSATWQCLKNAKAFEEVAKNVETLDEVVRSNKMLLSLVGKRDMLISIHKVRATDWDFLIVLDMQKASKLDLLKSQLETVLVMAGNQVTNRMHSGINILEMHNPDTQDIFYCAFVDNHFIGSYTSWLVESAINSRNTPKIGLDPSFVEARKLVSGKGLVRVFVNYEYLPQFMTIYLGAGNEYLDLFSKSMSFGGLYFDTDRHRMEVKGYTLCKDTADPYVAALLNSGKHKMKAHEILSARTALYTNIGFSNPVIFMKELENALSLHDKQLYDSYESSRKKIEGLFGISLEENFLSWMSGEFAITQSEPGLLGHDPELILAIGAKNMKDARENMEFIEKKIRRRTPLRIKTVDYKGFDINYVEMKGFFRLFFGGLFDKFEKPYYTYVDDYVVFSNKASSLLSFVEDYEQKNLLKDNPGFKKAFSYLNSSSTVFLYTDVQKFYSQLKPMVNALTWKQMQADKEILYSFPYWTMQITGEGRSASLRYVMDYSPYTPQAVTAVDADEEDEATGEDSILNEEADTEKEMMSELERFYVEKFEGNVLREFYPEGALKSEAEVKEGKRHGRYREYYENGKLKLRGKYSKNQPKGTWKYYTEEGEFERKEKY
;
A
#
# COMPACT_ATOMS: atom_id res chain seq x y z
N MET A 1 -73.86 -10.96 67.96
CA MET A 1 -72.98 -11.66 68.89
C MET A 1 -71.77 -12.01 68.10
N ASP A 2 -70.80 -11.08 68.05
CA ASP A 2 -69.64 -11.05 68.94
C ASP A 2 -68.69 -12.19 68.58
N GLU A 3 -67.52 -12.08 68.35
CA GLU A 3 -66.48 -11.10 68.69
C GLU A 3 -65.25 -11.42 67.84
N LEU A 4 -64.57 -10.39 67.41
CA LEU A 4 -63.15 -10.13 67.54
C LEU A 4 -62.20 -11.33 67.33
N VAL A 5 -61.25 -11.16 66.40
CA VAL A 5 -59.84 -11.02 66.76
C VAL A 5 -59.01 -10.66 65.50
N ASN A 6 -58.40 -9.50 65.56
CA ASN A 6 -57.08 -9.05 65.06
C ASN A 6 -56.36 -9.97 64.06
N GLY A 7 -56.09 -9.62 62.87
CA GLY A 7 -55.20 -8.60 62.37
C GLY A 7 -53.71 -8.93 62.49
N GLN A 8 -53.12 -9.41 61.45
CA GLN A 8 -51.77 -9.07 61.14
C GLN A 8 -51.67 -9.05 59.61
N GLN A 9 -51.53 -7.85 59.06
CA GLN A 9 -51.10 -7.62 57.70
C GLN A 9 -49.61 -7.94 57.62
N GLU A 10 -49.24 -9.04 57.01
CA GLU A 10 -47.90 -9.25 56.53
C GLU A 10 -47.72 -8.39 55.29
N GLN A 11 -46.85 -7.38 55.37
CA GLN A 11 -46.31 -6.60 54.27
C GLN A 11 -45.45 -7.54 53.41
N PHE A 12 -45.97 -7.90 52.28
CA PHE A 12 -45.12 -8.43 51.20
C PHE A 12 -44.18 -7.29 50.74
N GLN A 13 -42.91 -7.35 51.13
CA GLN A 13 -41.83 -6.60 50.48
C GLN A 13 -41.68 -7.14 49.06
N GLU A 14 -42.01 -6.31 48.08
CA GLU A 14 -41.59 -6.52 46.68
C GLU A 14 -40.07 -6.57 46.61
N LEU A 15 -39.53 -7.72 46.23
CA LEU A 15 -38.14 -7.87 45.82
C LEU A 15 -37.90 -7.03 44.58
N PRO A 16 -36.78 -6.32 44.50
CA PRO A 16 -36.43 -5.54 43.31
C PRO A 16 -36.31 -6.46 42.08
N PRO A 17 -36.70 -6.01 40.88
CA PRO A 17 -36.66 -6.81 39.68
C PRO A 17 -35.21 -7.23 39.38
N GLU A 18 -35.01 -8.51 39.12
CA GLU A 18 -33.73 -9.05 38.66
C GLU A 18 -33.23 -8.26 37.44
N PRO A 19 -31.95 -7.92 37.39
CA PRO A 19 -31.40 -7.24 36.24
C PRO A 19 -31.54 -8.13 35.01
N GLY A 20 -32.22 -7.61 33.99
CA GLY A 20 -32.49 -8.28 32.73
C GLY A 20 -31.24 -8.93 32.14
N LYS A 21 -31.28 -10.23 31.97
CA LYS A 21 -30.27 -11.03 31.29
C LYS A 21 -30.07 -10.46 29.88
N LYS A 22 -28.90 -9.83 29.65
CA LYS A 22 -28.43 -9.43 28.31
C LYS A 22 -28.40 -10.67 27.42
N LYS A 23 -29.18 -10.68 26.35
CA LYS A 23 -29.30 -11.77 25.35
C LYS A 23 -28.03 -12.04 24.53
N SER A 24 -26.88 -11.43 24.87
CA SER A 24 -25.64 -11.56 24.08
C SER A 24 -24.75 -12.76 24.48
N THR A 25 -24.92 -13.26 25.71
CA THR A 25 -24.05 -14.33 26.25
C THR A 25 -24.33 -15.72 25.62
N GLY A 26 -25.52 -15.95 25.09
CA GLY A 26 -25.88 -17.25 24.50
C GLY A 26 -25.19 -17.57 23.17
N LYS A 27 -24.95 -16.56 22.35
CA LYS A 27 -24.23 -16.75 21.05
C LYS A 27 -22.74 -17.05 21.23
N ILE A 28 -22.13 -16.45 22.24
CA ILE A 28 -20.69 -16.65 22.55
C ILE A 28 -20.49 -18.07 23.12
N VAL A 29 -21.30 -18.47 24.08
CA VAL A 29 -21.20 -19.79 24.74
C VAL A 29 -21.39 -20.94 23.73
N LYS A 30 -22.25 -20.79 22.72
CA LYS A 30 -22.47 -21.84 21.73
C LYS A 30 -21.35 -21.94 20.66
N ARG A 31 -20.75 -20.83 20.20
CA ARG A 31 -19.54 -20.88 19.37
C ARG A 31 -18.37 -21.50 20.15
N THR A 32 -18.27 -21.25 21.45
CA THR A 32 -17.29 -21.89 22.33
C THR A 32 -17.50 -23.40 22.40
N PHE A 33 -18.75 -23.86 22.46
CA PHE A 33 -19.08 -25.31 22.49
C PHE A 33 -18.76 -25.99 21.14
N VAL A 34 -18.91 -25.29 20.00
CA VAL A 34 -18.50 -25.81 18.68
C VAL A 34 -16.99 -25.92 18.59
N GLY A 35 -16.25 -24.89 18.99
CA GLY A 35 -14.78 -24.93 19.07
C GLY A 35 -14.29 -25.99 20.06
N ALA A 36 -14.94 -26.10 21.24
CA ALA A 36 -14.62 -27.14 22.23
C ALA A 36 -14.97 -28.55 21.73
N GLY A 37 -16.10 -28.70 21.03
CA GLY A 37 -16.49 -29.97 20.43
C GLY A 37 -15.51 -30.39 19.30
N LEU A 38 -15.06 -29.43 18.50
CA LEU A 38 -14.06 -29.70 17.45
C LEU A 38 -12.70 -30.04 18.05
N ALA A 39 -12.29 -29.33 19.10
CA ALA A 39 -11.07 -29.61 19.83
C ALA A 39 -11.10 -30.93 20.60
N LEU A 40 -12.24 -31.28 21.23
CA LEU A 40 -12.48 -32.60 21.82
C LEU A 40 -12.52 -33.69 20.76
N ALA A 41 -13.08 -33.41 19.60
CA ALA A 41 -13.10 -34.35 18.50
C ALA A 41 -11.71 -34.61 17.92
N VAL A 42 -10.91 -33.57 17.72
CA VAL A 42 -9.50 -33.68 17.33
C VAL A 42 -8.72 -34.45 18.41
N TYR A 43 -8.99 -34.19 19.68
CA TYR A 43 -8.41 -34.94 20.81
C TYR A 43 -8.81 -36.40 20.86
N PHE A 44 -10.10 -36.70 20.73
CA PHE A 44 -10.58 -38.07 20.71
C PHE A 44 -10.03 -38.86 19.53
N VAL A 45 -9.95 -38.21 18.36
CA VAL A 45 -9.31 -38.72 17.16
C VAL A 45 -7.87 -39.15 17.45
N TYR A 46 -7.11 -38.35 18.18
CA TYR A 46 -5.69 -38.67 18.48
C TYR A 46 -5.52 -39.72 19.56
N SER A 47 -6.30 -39.72 20.65
CA SER A 47 -6.12 -40.70 21.72
C SER A 47 -6.36 -42.13 21.26
N MET A 48 -7.34 -42.34 20.38
CA MET A 48 -7.54 -43.60 19.68
C MET A 48 -6.45 -43.95 18.68
N PHE A 49 -5.79 -42.96 18.14
CA PHE A 49 -4.75 -43.07 17.15
C PHE A 49 -3.46 -43.71 17.66
N CYS A 50 -3.13 -43.53 18.93
CA CYS A 50 -1.96 -44.16 19.56
C CYS A 50 -2.08 -45.66 19.68
N VAL A 51 -3.25 -46.26 19.43
CA VAL A 51 -3.54 -47.66 19.68
C VAL A 51 -3.27 -48.61 18.51
N PHE A 52 -3.27 -48.14 17.24
CA PHE A 52 -3.15 -49.01 16.04
C PHE A 52 -2.02 -48.64 15.11
N ILE A 53 -1.24 -49.58 14.65
CA ILE A 53 -0.11 -49.42 13.68
C ILE A 53 -0.56 -49.96 12.31
N LEU A 54 -0.92 -49.08 11.39
CA LEU A 54 -1.18 -49.40 9.99
C LEU A 54 -0.31 -48.50 9.09
N PRO A 55 0.12 -48.94 7.92
CA PRO A 55 0.88 -48.10 6.98
C PRO A 55 0.04 -46.95 6.49
N ASP A 56 0.63 -45.77 6.53
CA ASP A 56 -0.04 -44.51 6.19
C ASP A 56 0.37 -44.00 4.83
N ARG A 57 -0.61 -43.41 4.12
CA ARG A 57 -0.33 -42.62 2.94
C ARG A 57 -0.01 -41.19 3.41
N ASN A 58 1.28 -40.87 3.55
CA ASN A 58 1.70 -39.53 3.96
C ASN A 58 1.85 -38.63 2.77
N ILE A 59 0.99 -37.63 2.64
CA ILE A 59 1.16 -36.52 1.70
C ILE A 59 1.61 -35.28 2.46
N GLN A 60 2.17 -34.30 1.73
CA GLN A 60 2.51 -33.02 2.36
C GLN A 60 1.26 -32.13 2.46
N GLN A 61 1.10 -31.38 3.54
CA GLN A 61 -0.02 -30.45 3.75
C GLN A 61 -0.24 -29.51 2.56
N ILE A 62 0.86 -29.02 1.98
CA ILE A 62 0.81 -28.08 0.85
C ILE A 62 0.17 -28.67 -0.40
N TYR A 63 0.08 -30.01 -0.53
CA TYR A 63 -0.58 -30.67 -1.66
C TYR A 63 -2.11 -30.56 -1.61
N LEU A 64 -2.63 -30.16 -0.44
CA LEU A 64 -4.06 -29.90 -0.24
C LEU A 64 -4.45 -28.45 -0.42
N VAL A 65 -3.48 -27.56 -0.69
CA VAL A 65 -3.75 -26.13 -0.87
C VAL A 65 -4.19 -25.87 -2.32
N PRO A 66 -5.39 -25.29 -2.54
CA PRO A 66 -5.84 -24.87 -3.85
C PRO A 66 -4.93 -23.80 -4.46
N GLU A 67 -4.84 -23.75 -5.78
CA GLU A 67 -3.90 -22.88 -6.51
C GLU A 67 -4.17 -21.38 -6.33
N ASP A 68 -5.41 -21.01 -6.04
CA ASP A 68 -5.88 -19.62 -5.88
C ASP A 68 -5.60 -19.03 -4.49
N ALA A 69 -4.81 -19.70 -3.65
CA ALA A 69 -4.34 -19.15 -2.38
C ALA A 69 -3.49 -17.90 -2.61
N ALA A 70 -3.90 -16.76 -2.06
CA ALA A 70 -3.11 -15.53 -2.08
C ALA A 70 -2.02 -15.55 -0.99
N PHE A 71 -2.34 -16.12 0.17
CA PHE A 71 -1.41 -16.29 1.28
C PHE A 71 -1.48 -17.71 1.84
N ILE A 72 -0.31 -18.20 2.30
CA ILE A 72 -0.20 -19.49 2.97
C ILE A 72 0.60 -19.27 4.25
N ILE A 73 -0.01 -19.54 5.39
CA ILE A 73 0.58 -19.37 6.71
C ILE A 73 0.91 -20.75 7.26
N GLN A 74 2.14 -20.96 7.71
CA GLN A 74 2.60 -22.24 8.24
C GLN A 74 3.24 -22.07 9.62
N SER A 75 2.79 -22.86 10.59
CA SER A 75 3.39 -22.98 11.92
C SER A 75 3.66 -24.45 12.25
N SER A 76 4.78 -24.72 12.89
CA SER A 76 5.16 -26.05 13.40
C SER A 76 4.82 -26.23 14.88
N ALA A 77 4.43 -25.15 15.55
CA ALA A 77 4.01 -25.14 16.96
C ALA A 77 2.89 -24.11 17.16
N PRO A 78 1.72 -24.28 16.52
CA PRO A 78 0.69 -23.24 16.40
C PRO A 78 0.23 -22.67 17.74
N ILE A 79 0.15 -23.49 18.77
CA ILE A 79 -0.27 -23.07 20.12
C ILE A 79 0.79 -22.23 20.82
N ASP A 80 2.06 -22.65 20.74
CA ASP A 80 3.15 -21.91 21.34
C ASP A 80 3.39 -20.57 20.60
N ASP A 81 3.30 -20.58 19.28
CA ASP A 81 3.46 -19.40 18.43
C ASP A 81 2.32 -18.42 18.64
N TRP A 82 1.08 -18.92 18.71
CA TRP A 82 -0.08 -18.11 19.11
C TRP A 82 0.08 -17.53 20.51
N GLY A 83 0.51 -18.36 21.47
CA GLY A 83 0.74 -17.93 22.85
C GLY A 83 1.81 -16.84 23.01
N LYS A 84 2.79 -16.77 22.10
CA LYS A 84 3.77 -15.67 22.05
C LYS A 84 3.14 -14.41 21.41
N PHE A 85 2.45 -14.58 20.29
CA PHE A 85 1.80 -13.48 19.57
C PHE A 85 0.67 -12.84 20.38
N SER A 86 -0.22 -13.65 20.94
CA SER A 86 -1.40 -13.17 21.69
C SER A 86 -1.04 -12.37 22.94
N ARG A 87 0.15 -12.58 23.51
CA ARG A 87 0.66 -11.78 24.64
C ARG A 87 1.39 -10.51 24.25
N SER A 88 1.63 -10.29 22.96
CA SER A 88 2.27 -9.05 22.49
C SER A 88 1.35 -7.85 22.69
N ALA A 89 1.91 -6.68 23.01
CA ALA A 89 1.16 -5.43 23.10
C ALA A 89 0.51 -5.07 21.76
N THR A 90 1.15 -5.44 20.67
CA THR A 90 0.67 -5.28 19.31
C THR A 90 -0.65 -6.01 19.07
N TRP A 91 -0.73 -7.31 19.45
CA TRP A 91 -1.97 -8.06 19.33
C TRP A 91 -3.07 -7.50 20.25
N GLN A 92 -2.71 -7.12 21.47
CA GLN A 92 -3.68 -6.54 22.42
C GLN A 92 -4.29 -5.23 21.89
N CYS A 93 -3.61 -4.50 21.01
CA CYS A 93 -4.16 -3.37 20.29
C CYS A 93 -4.99 -3.81 19.08
N LEU A 94 -4.44 -4.64 18.21
CA LEU A 94 -5.06 -5.06 16.94
C LEU A 94 -6.37 -5.82 17.13
N LYS A 95 -6.51 -6.64 18.18
CA LYS A 95 -7.73 -7.41 18.44
C LYS A 95 -8.99 -6.55 18.67
N ASN A 96 -8.80 -5.27 18.98
CA ASN A 96 -9.90 -4.32 19.16
C ASN A 96 -10.33 -3.66 17.85
N ALA A 97 -9.55 -3.82 16.76
CA ALA A 97 -9.94 -3.30 15.46
C ALA A 97 -11.12 -4.11 14.90
N LYS A 98 -12.08 -3.42 14.27
CA LYS A 98 -13.27 -4.05 13.69
C LYS A 98 -12.95 -5.15 12.70
N ALA A 99 -11.88 -4.97 11.93
CA ALA A 99 -11.38 -5.97 10.99
C ALA A 99 -10.93 -7.28 11.65
N PHE A 100 -10.50 -7.23 12.92
CA PHE A 100 -9.96 -8.38 13.66
C PHE A 100 -10.87 -8.85 14.79
N GLU A 101 -11.95 -8.12 15.12
CA GLU A 101 -12.81 -8.39 16.28
C GLU A 101 -13.36 -9.82 16.28
N GLU A 102 -13.90 -10.28 15.16
CA GLU A 102 -14.47 -11.62 15.04
C GLU A 102 -13.38 -12.70 15.09
N VAL A 103 -12.27 -12.51 14.37
CA VAL A 103 -11.13 -13.42 14.36
C VAL A 103 -10.52 -13.52 15.76
N ALA A 104 -10.30 -12.39 16.42
CA ALA A 104 -9.75 -12.32 17.77
C ALA A 104 -10.59 -13.10 18.75
N LYS A 105 -11.90 -12.89 18.74
CA LYS A 105 -12.85 -13.58 19.62
C LYS A 105 -12.86 -15.09 19.39
N ASN A 106 -12.87 -15.53 18.15
CA ASN A 106 -12.86 -16.96 17.82
C ASN A 106 -11.55 -17.62 18.25
N VAL A 107 -10.40 -16.96 18.02
CA VAL A 107 -9.09 -17.50 18.38
C VAL A 107 -8.86 -17.46 19.90
N GLU A 108 -9.27 -16.40 20.61
CA GLU A 108 -9.17 -16.32 22.06
C GLU A 108 -10.02 -17.42 22.73
N THR A 109 -11.22 -17.67 22.23
CA THR A 109 -12.09 -18.77 22.70
C THR A 109 -11.44 -20.13 22.47
N LEU A 110 -10.84 -20.35 21.29
CA LEU A 110 -10.12 -21.58 20.99
C LEU A 110 -8.88 -21.76 21.89
N ASP A 111 -8.12 -20.70 22.12
CA ASP A 111 -6.96 -20.70 23.00
C ASP A 111 -7.32 -21.07 24.45
N GLU A 112 -8.44 -20.53 24.97
CA GLU A 112 -8.94 -20.86 26.30
C GLU A 112 -9.33 -22.34 26.42
N VAL A 113 -10.06 -22.88 25.44
CA VAL A 113 -10.44 -24.29 25.39
C VAL A 113 -9.22 -25.22 25.31
N VAL A 114 -8.25 -24.87 24.45
CA VAL A 114 -7.05 -25.68 24.28
C VAL A 114 -6.17 -25.64 25.53
N ARG A 115 -6.01 -24.48 26.18
CA ARG A 115 -5.22 -24.33 27.42
C ARG A 115 -5.86 -24.99 28.64
N SER A 116 -7.19 -25.00 28.71
CA SER A 116 -7.92 -25.68 29.78
C SER A 116 -7.80 -27.20 29.73
N ASN A 117 -7.45 -27.74 28.54
CA ASN A 117 -7.33 -29.19 28.32
C ASN A 117 -5.90 -29.58 27.98
N LYS A 118 -5.13 -30.09 29.01
CA LYS A 118 -3.73 -30.50 28.86
C LYS A 118 -3.50 -31.53 27.75
N MET A 119 -4.49 -32.35 27.47
CA MET A 119 -4.41 -33.37 26.44
C MET A 119 -4.55 -32.77 25.04
N LEU A 120 -5.48 -31.84 24.82
CA LEU A 120 -5.59 -31.05 23.60
C LEU A 120 -4.31 -30.26 23.34
N LEU A 121 -3.77 -29.62 24.37
CA LEU A 121 -2.51 -28.88 24.29
C LEU A 121 -1.35 -29.78 23.83
N SER A 122 -1.25 -30.98 24.37
CA SER A 122 -0.25 -31.98 23.97
C SER A 122 -0.38 -32.43 22.52
N LEU A 123 -1.56 -32.34 21.96
CA LEU A 123 -1.96 -32.90 20.69
C LEU A 123 -1.77 -31.94 19.54
N VAL A 124 -2.38 -30.75 19.65
CA VAL A 124 -2.34 -29.73 18.60
C VAL A 124 -1.04 -28.93 18.66
N GLY A 125 -0.48 -28.72 19.85
CA GLY A 125 0.67 -27.86 20.09
C GLY A 125 1.98 -28.28 19.41
N LYS A 126 2.08 -29.55 19.00
CA LYS A 126 3.29 -30.13 18.36
C LYS A 126 3.01 -30.62 16.93
N ARG A 127 1.96 -30.11 16.30
CA ARG A 127 1.57 -30.49 14.95
C ARG A 127 1.79 -29.36 13.97
N ASP A 128 2.26 -29.70 12.78
CA ASP A 128 2.32 -28.74 11.70
C ASP A 128 0.89 -28.34 11.31
N MET A 129 0.65 -27.05 11.27
CA MET A 129 -0.58 -26.44 10.79
C MET A 129 -0.29 -25.50 9.62
N LEU A 130 -1.15 -25.56 8.62
CA LEU A 130 -1.13 -24.68 7.48
C LEU A 130 -2.51 -24.03 7.34
N ILE A 131 -2.54 -22.75 7.09
CA ILE A 131 -3.76 -21.98 6.76
C ILE A 131 -3.51 -21.31 5.42
N SER A 132 -4.36 -21.59 4.42
CA SER A 132 -4.35 -20.84 3.17
C SER A 132 -5.53 -19.88 3.12
N ILE A 133 -5.30 -18.69 2.56
CA ILE A 133 -6.27 -17.59 2.51
C ILE A 133 -6.64 -17.35 1.05
N HIS A 134 -7.96 -17.32 0.80
CA HIS A 134 -8.53 -17.28 -0.53
C HIS A 134 -9.58 -16.17 -0.66
N LYS A 135 -9.66 -15.53 -1.81
CA LYS A 135 -10.78 -14.65 -2.13
C LYS A 135 -11.99 -15.52 -2.53
N VAL A 136 -13.06 -15.45 -1.78
CA VAL A 136 -14.26 -16.27 -2.02
C VAL A 136 -15.40 -15.53 -2.71
N ARG A 137 -15.45 -14.19 -2.52
CA ARG A 137 -16.43 -13.29 -3.14
C ARG A 137 -15.77 -11.97 -3.55
N ALA A 138 -16.51 -11.09 -4.18
CA ALA A 138 -15.99 -9.79 -4.63
C ALA A 138 -15.39 -8.96 -3.49
N THR A 139 -16.01 -9.00 -2.32
CA THR A 139 -15.66 -8.20 -1.13
C THR A 139 -15.31 -9.05 0.08
N ASP A 140 -15.05 -10.36 -0.11
CA ASP A 140 -14.90 -11.28 1.01
C ASP A 140 -13.84 -12.35 0.75
N TRP A 141 -13.25 -12.85 1.81
CA TRP A 141 -12.25 -13.90 1.81
C TRP A 141 -12.56 -14.95 2.88
N ASP A 142 -12.03 -16.15 2.69
CA ASP A 142 -12.10 -17.23 3.67
C ASP A 142 -10.78 -18.01 3.67
N PHE A 143 -10.64 -18.90 4.61
CA PHE A 143 -9.44 -19.68 4.82
C PHE A 143 -9.73 -21.19 4.77
N LEU A 144 -8.70 -21.93 4.40
CA LEU A 144 -8.66 -23.38 4.53
C LEU A 144 -7.60 -23.75 5.57
N ILE A 145 -7.99 -24.46 6.61
CA ILE A 145 -7.09 -25.05 7.61
C ILE A 145 -6.67 -26.44 7.13
N VAL A 146 -5.38 -26.74 7.21
CA VAL A 146 -4.82 -28.08 6.99
C VAL A 146 -3.95 -28.45 8.18
N LEU A 147 -4.40 -29.41 8.98
CA LEU A 147 -3.69 -29.90 10.17
C LEU A 147 -3.12 -31.29 9.92
N ASP A 148 -1.81 -31.48 10.14
CA ASP A 148 -1.18 -32.80 10.03
C ASP A 148 -1.57 -33.71 11.21
N MET A 149 -2.30 -34.76 10.92
CA MET A 149 -2.75 -35.75 11.89
C MET A 149 -1.83 -36.98 12.00
N GLN A 150 -0.81 -37.09 11.19
CA GLN A 150 0.27 -38.09 11.14
C GLN A 150 -0.12 -39.55 10.86
N LYS A 151 -1.29 -40.05 11.17
CA LYS A 151 -1.67 -41.47 10.97
C LYS A 151 -3.12 -41.59 10.47
N ALA A 152 -3.34 -41.56 9.17
CA ALA A 152 -4.63 -41.45 8.53
C ALA A 152 -5.57 -42.67 8.73
N SER A 153 -5.02 -43.90 8.79
CA SER A 153 -5.79 -45.14 8.84
C SER A 153 -6.73 -45.31 10.05
N LYS A 154 -6.56 -44.44 11.06
CA LYS A 154 -7.37 -44.46 12.28
C LYS A 154 -8.49 -43.43 12.30
N LEU A 155 -8.50 -42.50 11.31
CA LEU A 155 -9.45 -41.41 11.27
C LEU A 155 -10.87 -41.90 10.97
N ASP A 156 -11.05 -42.97 10.21
CA ASP A 156 -12.37 -43.53 9.88
C ASP A 156 -13.11 -44.08 11.11
N LEU A 157 -12.38 -44.70 12.04
CA LEU A 157 -13.00 -45.18 13.30
C LEU A 157 -13.49 -44.04 14.20
N LEU A 158 -12.80 -42.90 14.12
CA LEU A 158 -13.05 -41.74 15.00
C LEU A 158 -14.09 -40.77 14.44
N LYS A 159 -14.34 -40.86 13.15
CA LYS A 159 -15.29 -40.03 12.45
C LYS A 159 -16.71 -40.16 12.99
N SER A 160 -17.20 -41.40 13.24
CA SER A 160 -18.53 -41.62 13.86
C SER A 160 -18.61 -41.08 15.28
N GLN A 161 -17.49 -41.08 15.99
CA GLN A 161 -17.43 -40.52 17.34
C GLN A 161 -17.32 -38.99 17.31
N LEU A 162 -16.63 -38.43 16.33
CA LEU A 162 -16.60 -36.98 16.09
C LEU A 162 -18.01 -36.44 15.82
N GLU A 163 -18.73 -37.09 14.91
CA GLU A 163 -20.14 -36.76 14.61
C GLU A 163 -21.00 -36.77 15.88
N THR A 164 -20.86 -37.81 16.71
CA THR A 164 -21.59 -37.90 17.97
C THR A 164 -21.26 -36.74 18.93
N VAL A 165 -19.99 -36.39 19.08
CA VAL A 165 -19.58 -35.28 19.97
C VAL A 165 -20.07 -33.93 19.43
N LEU A 166 -20.08 -33.71 18.12
CA LEU A 166 -20.55 -32.49 17.49
C LEU A 166 -22.06 -32.30 17.63
N VAL A 167 -22.83 -33.40 17.48
CA VAL A 167 -24.28 -33.41 17.74
C VAL A 167 -24.57 -33.11 19.23
N MET A 168 -23.80 -33.71 20.16
CA MET A 168 -23.93 -33.41 21.59
C MET A 168 -23.59 -31.95 21.92
N ALA A 169 -22.74 -31.30 21.12
CA ALA A 169 -22.43 -29.88 21.27
C ALA A 169 -23.50 -28.93 20.68
N GLY A 170 -24.64 -29.48 20.20
CA GLY A 170 -25.78 -28.71 19.71
C GLY A 170 -25.72 -28.34 18.22
N ASN A 171 -24.76 -28.89 17.46
CA ASN A 171 -24.73 -28.70 16.02
C ASN A 171 -25.57 -29.74 15.29
N GLN A 172 -26.12 -29.35 14.15
CA GLN A 172 -26.68 -30.28 13.18
C GLN A 172 -25.59 -30.72 12.24
N VAL A 173 -25.31 -32.02 12.21
CA VAL A 173 -24.24 -32.58 11.37
C VAL A 173 -24.88 -33.35 10.21
N THR A 174 -24.51 -32.96 8.99
CA THR A 174 -24.83 -33.67 7.76
C THR A 174 -23.58 -34.17 7.07
N ASN A 175 -23.75 -35.14 6.18
CA ASN A 175 -22.65 -35.81 5.50
C ASN A 175 -22.86 -35.74 3.99
N ARG A 176 -21.79 -35.42 3.27
CA ARG A 176 -21.79 -35.35 1.82
C ARG A 176 -20.51 -35.98 1.24
N MET A 177 -20.66 -36.76 0.19
CA MET A 177 -19.51 -37.36 -0.52
C MET A 177 -19.00 -36.45 -1.62
N HIS A 178 -17.68 -36.25 -1.67
CA HIS A 178 -17.00 -35.59 -2.78
C HIS A 178 -15.72 -36.34 -3.15
N SER A 179 -15.56 -36.76 -4.39
CA SER A 179 -14.39 -37.49 -4.90
C SER A 179 -13.96 -38.67 -4.01
N GLY A 180 -14.93 -39.41 -3.43
CA GLY A 180 -14.69 -40.54 -2.54
C GLY A 180 -14.31 -40.20 -1.13
N ILE A 181 -14.29 -38.92 -0.77
CA ILE A 181 -14.05 -38.42 0.59
C ILE A 181 -15.37 -37.91 1.16
N ASN A 182 -15.64 -38.22 2.43
CA ASN A 182 -16.79 -37.71 3.13
C ASN A 182 -16.49 -36.33 3.75
N ILE A 183 -17.33 -35.35 3.42
CA ILE A 183 -17.32 -34.01 3.99
C ILE A 183 -18.39 -33.96 5.06
N LEU A 184 -18.02 -33.56 6.27
CA LEU A 184 -18.91 -33.25 7.38
C LEU A 184 -19.31 -31.78 7.26
N GLU A 185 -20.62 -31.51 7.27
CA GLU A 185 -21.20 -30.18 7.26
C GLU A 185 -21.80 -29.91 8.64
N MET A 186 -21.20 -29.00 9.39
CA MET A 186 -21.58 -28.64 10.75
C MET A 186 -22.38 -27.35 10.72
N HIS A 187 -23.69 -27.45 10.85
CA HIS A 187 -24.60 -26.32 10.92
C HIS A 187 -24.73 -25.82 12.34
N ASN A 188 -24.38 -24.58 12.59
CA ASN A 188 -24.64 -23.91 13.84
C ASN A 188 -26.04 -23.25 13.78
N PRO A 189 -27.01 -23.72 14.54
CA PRO A 189 -28.38 -23.21 14.45
C PRO A 189 -28.54 -21.77 14.97
N ASP A 190 -27.59 -21.26 15.76
CA ASP A 190 -27.67 -19.90 16.32
C ASP A 190 -27.09 -18.85 15.39
N THR A 191 -25.97 -19.16 14.73
CA THR A 191 -25.29 -18.22 13.84
C THR A 191 -25.64 -18.45 12.37
N GLN A 192 -26.28 -19.59 12.04
CA GLN A 192 -26.55 -20.05 10.68
C GLN A 192 -25.27 -20.31 9.84
N ASP A 193 -24.10 -20.31 10.49
CA ASP A 193 -22.84 -20.62 9.82
C ASP A 193 -22.72 -22.14 9.60
N ILE A 194 -22.11 -22.53 8.50
CA ILE A 194 -21.78 -23.93 8.19
C ILE A 194 -20.27 -24.05 8.14
N PHE A 195 -19.70 -24.93 8.95
CA PHE A 195 -18.29 -25.28 8.84
C PHE A 195 -18.17 -26.64 8.18
N TYR A 196 -17.43 -26.69 7.07
CA TYR A 196 -17.18 -27.89 6.27
C TYR A 196 -15.84 -28.48 6.67
N CYS A 197 -15.78 -29.76 6.96
CA CYS A 197 -14.50 -30.41 7.24
C CYS A 197 -14.44 -31.84 6.68
N ALA A 198 -13.21 -32.29 6.46
CA ALA A 198 -12.96 -33.64 5.97
C ALA A 198 -11.62 -34.19 6.49
N PHE A 199 -11.49 -35.49 6.44
CA PHE A 199 -10.23 -36.19 6.67
C PHE A 199 -9.70 -36.69 5.33
N VAL A 200 -8.53 -36.21 4.95
CA VAL A 200 -7.87 -36.53 3.69
C VAL A 200 -6.48 -37.10 3.97
N ASP A 201 -6.31 -38.40 3.71
CA ASP A 201 -5.10 -39.13 4.06
C ASP A 201 -4.67 -38.92 5.53
N ASN A 202 -3.54 -38.30 5.77
CA ASN A 202 -3.03 -38.00 7.12
C ASN A 202 -3.42 -36.60 7.64
N HIS A 203 -4.36 -35.90 6.97
CA HIS A 203 -4.69 -34.53 7.33
C HIS A 203 -6.18 -34.36 7.68
N PHE A 204 -6.44 -33.44 8.62
CA PHE A 204 -7.74 -32.80 8.80
C PHE A 204 -7.76 -31.50 8.02
N ILE A 205 -8.81 -31.26 7.23
CA ILE A 205 -9.04 -30.01 6.51
C ILE A 205 -10.37 -29.41 6.92
N GLY A 206 -10.47 -28.06 6.92
CA GLY A 206 -11.72 -27.38 7.27
C GLY A 206 -11.76 -25.93 6.79
N SER A 207 -12.97 -25.46 6.43
CA SER A 207 -13.28 -24.11 5.99
C SER A 207 -14.75 -23.79 6.20
N TYR A 208 -15.12 -22.50 6.27
CA TYR A 208 -16.52 -22.08 6.19
C TYR A 208 -17.05 -22.05 4.74
N THR A 209 -16.19 -22.23 3.75
CA THR A 209 -16.54 -22.26 2.34
C THR A 209 -16.42 -23.68 1.79
N SER A 210 -17.55 -24.29 1.39
CA SER A 210 -17.61 -25.70 0.96
C SER A 210 -16.68 -26.01 -0.21
N TRP A 211 -16.62 -25.12 -1.22
CA TRP A 211 -15.83 -25.36 -2.41
C TRP A 211 -14.30 -25.33 -2.12
N LEU A 212 -13.84 -24.66 -1.03
CA LEU A 212 -12.43 -24.72 -0.61
C LEU A 212 -12.06 -26.12 -0.13
N VAL A 213 -12.94 -26.76 0.64
CA VAL A 213 -12.75 -28.15 1.09
C VAL A 213 -12.76 -29.11 -0.11
N GLU A 214 -13.69 -28.92 -1.05
CA GLU A 214 -13.76 -29.71 -2.27
C GLU A 214 -12.52 -29.53 -3.16
N SER A 215 -12.07 -28.29 -3.33
CA SER A 215 -10.84 -27.96 -4.07
C SER A 215 -9.61 -28.57 -3.43
N ALA A 216 -9.52 -28.57 -2.09
CA ALA A 216 -8.45 -29.23 -1.36
C ALA A 216 -8.43 -30.74 -1.59
N ILE A 217 -9.58 -31.40 -1.56
CA ILE A 217 -9.70 -32.81 -1.86
C ILE A 217 -9.24 -33.12 -3.30
N ASN A 218 -9.63 -32.28 -4.26
CA ASN A 218 -9.23 -32.44 -5.66
C ASN A 218 -7.73 -32.19 -5.86
N SER A 219 -7.16 -31.18 -5.17
CA SER A 219 -5.72 -30.82 -5.23
C SER A 219 -4.80 -31.95 -4.77
N ARG A 220 -5.28 -32.87 -3.92
CA ARG A 220 -4.55 -34.04 -3.45
C ARG A 220 -3.88 -34.85 -4.56
N ASN A 221 -4.58 -35.02 -5.68
CA ASN A 221 -4.12 -35.83 -6.80
C ASN A 221 -3.31 -35.04 -7.85
N THR A 222 -3.54 -33.74 -7.91
CA THR A 222 -2.88 -32.83 -8.85
C THR A 222 -2.44 -31.53 -8.13
N PRO A 223 -1.51 -31.65 -7.17
CA PRO A 223 -1.08 -30.49 -6.41
C PRO A 223 -0.39 -29.47 -7.32
N LYS A 224 -0.79 -28.21 -7.24
CA LYS A 224 -0.23 -27.11 -8.03
C LYS A 224 0.89 -26.42 -7.26
N ILE A 225 0.55 -25.74 -6.18
CA ILE A 225 1.50 -24.94 -5.38
C ILE A 225 2.63 -25.79 -4.83
N GLY A 226 2.32 -26.97 -4.28
CA GLY A 226 3.32 -27.83 -3.65
C GLY A 226 4.39 -28.37 -4.59
N LEU A 227 4.12 -28.38 -5.90
CA LEU A 227 5.05 -28.79 -6.96
C LEU A 227 5.62 -27.59 -7.75
N ASP A 228 5.17 -26.37 -7.49
CA ASP A 228 5.71 -25.17 -8.14
C ASP A 228 7.18 -24.94 -7.73
N PRO A 229 8.12 -24.87 -8.68
CA PRO A 229 9.54 -24.69 -8.39
C PRO A 229 9.83 -23.43 -7.58
N SER A 230 9.09 -22.32 -7.87
CA SER A 230 9.27 -21.05 -7.18
C SER A 230 8.79 -21.13 -5.73
N PHE A 231 7.65 -21.81 -5.49
CA PHE A 231 7.20 -22.05 -4.11
C PHE A 231 8.20 -22.91 -3.33
N VAL A 232 8.71 -23.97 -3.93
CA VAL A 232 9.70 -24.88 -3.31
C VAL A 232 10.98 -24.13 -2.96
N GLU A 233 11.43 -23.22 -3.83
CA GLU A 233 12.60 -22.37 -3.57
C GLU A 233 12.32 -21.35 -2.47
N ALA A 234 11.20 -20.63 -2.52
CA ALA A 234 10.78 -19.68 -1.49
C ALA A 234 10.72 -20.36 -0.10
N ARG A 235 10.16 -21.57 -0.04
CA ARG A 235 10.10 -22.37 1.20
C ARG A 235 11.45 -22.72 1.77
N LYS A 236 12.44 -23.03 0.92
CA LYS A 236 13.82 -23.34 1.36
C LYS A 236 14.50 -22.11 1.98
N LEU A 237 14.30 -20.92 1.40
CA LEU A 237 14.93 -19.68 1.85
C LEU A 237 14.50 -19.25 3.27
N VAL A 238 13.31 -19.65 3.71
CA VAL A 238 12.75 -19.31 5.03
C VAL A 238 12.64 -20.49 5.98
N SER A 239 13.21 -21.62 5.65
CA SER A 239 13.17 -22.84 6.49
C SER A 239 13.79 -22.60 7.87
N GLY A 240 13.07 -23.00 8.92
CA GLY A 240 13.53 -22.92 10.31
C GLY A 240 13.62 -21.51 10.91
N LYS A 241 13.02 -20.49 10.30
CA LYS A 241 13.07 -19.09 10.75
C LYS A 241 11.71 -18.60 11.25
N GLY A 242 11.73 -17.69 12.23
CA GLY A 242 10.57 -16.94 12.74
C GLY A 242 9.57 -17.76 13.55
N LEU A 243 8.55 -17.09 14.07
CA LEU A 243 7.39 -17.70 14.75
C LEU A 243 6.52 -18.44 13.74
N VAL A 244 6.21 -17.77 12.65
CA VAL A 244 5.31 -18.25 11.60
C VAL A 244 5.92 -17.95 10.24
N ARG A 245 5.78 -18.85 9.31
CA ARG A 245 6.18 -18.64 7.91
C ARG A 245 4.96 -18.25 7.10
N VAL A 246 5.13 -17.22 6.28
CA VAL A 246 4.07 -16.71 5.40
C VAL A 246 4.58 -16.78 3.96
N PHE A 247 3.84 -17.45 3.09
CA PHE A 247 4.13 -17.46 1.68
C PHE A 247 3.10 -16.60 0.95
N VAL A 248 3.59 -15.75 0.06
CA VAL A 248 2.77 -14.85 -0.76
C VAL A 248 2.77 -15.38 -2.18
N ASN A 249 1.60 -15.65 -2.72
CA ASN A 249 1.41 -15.98 -4.12
C ASN A 249 1.07 -14.71 -4.88
N TYR A 250 2.04 -14.14 -5.57
CA TYR A 250 1.86 -12.87 -6.27
C TYR A 250 0.92 -12.95 -7.47
N GLU A 251 0.65 -14.12 -7.98
CA GLU A 251 -0.32 -14.30 -9.07
C GLU A 251 -1.75 -13.97 -8.63
N TYR A 252 -2.11 -14.36 -7.41
CA TYR A 252 -3.46 -14.16 -6.86
C TYR A 252 -3.56 -12.95 -5.92
N LEU A 253 -2.42 -12.36 -5.53
CA LEU A 253 -2.38 -11.20 -4.64
C LEU A 253 -3.19 -10.00 -5.16
N PRO A 254 -3.13 -9.57 -6.46
CA PRO A 254 -3.91 -8.43 -6.93
C PRO A 254 -5.41 -8.66 -6.79
N GLN A 255 -5.88 -9.85 -7.13
CA GLN A 255 -7.29 -10.21 -7.00
C GLN A 255 -7.76 -10.17 -5.54
N PHE A 256 -6.93 -10.66 -4.62
CA PHE A 256 -7.21 -10.60 -3.19
C PHE A 256 -7.28 -9.15 -2.69
N MET A 257 -6.33 -8.33 -3.10
CA MET A 257 -6.24 -6.93 -2.66
C MET A 257 -7.41 -6.07 -3.14
N THR A 258 -8.16 -6.46 -4.19
CA THR A 258 -9.38 -5.74 -4.59
C THR A 258 -10.47 -5.74 -3.52
N ILE A 259 -10.39 -6.62 -2.51
CA ILE A 259 -11.29 -6.61 -1.35
C ILE A 259 -11.15 -5.28 -0.58
N TYR A 260 -9.95 -4.72 -0.53
CA TYR A 260 -9.61 -3.56 0.28
C TYR A 260 -9.32 -2.30 -0.52
N LEU A 261 -8.62 -2.46 -1.65
CA LEU A 261 -8.17 -1.34 -2.48
C LEU A 261 -9.26 -0.93 -3.48
N GLY A 262 -9.21 0.32 -3.92
CA GLY A 262 -9.94 0.77 -5.10
C GLY A 262 -9.47 0.03 -6.37
N ALA A 263 -10.26 0.11 -7.44
CA ALA A 263 -9.92 -0.54 -8.71
C ALA A 263 -8.63 0.07 -9.31
N GLY A 264 -7.71 -0.81 -9.78
CA GLY A 264 -6.57 -0.42 -10.60
C GLY A 264 -5.37 0.14 -9.84
N ASN A 265 -4.78 -0.64 -8.93
CA ASN A 265 -3.47 -0.28 -8.38
C ASN A 265 -2.35 -0.78 -9.31
N GLU A 266 -1.90 0.10 -10.24
CA GLU A 266 -0.89 -0.22 -11.26
C GLU A 266 0.43 -0.71 -10.65
N TYR A 267 0.85 -0.18 -9.49
CA TYR A 267 2.08 -0.63 -8.82
C TYR A 267 1.97 -2.05 -8.26
N LEU A 268 0.80 -2.39 -7.70
CA LEU A 268 0.55 -3.75 -7.22
C LEU A 268 0.52 -4.74 -8.39
N ASP A 269 -0.11 -4.36 -9.49
CA ASP A 269 -0.16 -5.19 -10.72
C ASP A 269 1.23 -5.38 -11.32
N LEU A 270 2.02 -4.32 -11.42
CA LEU A 270 3.40 -4.35 -11.92
C LEU A 270 4.27 -5.30 -11.09
N PHE A 271 4.22 -5.12 -9.77
CA PHE A 271 4.99 -5.94 -8.83
C PHE A 271 4.54 -7.40 -8.87
N SER A 272 3.25 -7.66 -8.86
CA SER A 272 2.69 -9.01 -8.89
C SER A 272 2.96 -9.75 -10.19
N LYS A 273 2.94 -9.04 -11.33
CA LYS A 273 3.32 -9.64 -12.62
C LYS A 273 4.80 -10.00 -12.67
N SER A 274 5.63 -9.28 -11.93
CA SER A 274 7.09 -9.47 -11.90
C SER A 274 7.55 -10.54 -10.91
N MET A 275 6.77 -10.82 -9.85
CA MET A 275 7.11 -11.77 -8.80
C MET A 275 6.34 -13.08 -8.93
N SER A 276 6.93 -14.19 -8.48
CA SER A 276 6.28 -15.52 -8.42
C SER A 276 5.78 -15.85 -7.02
N PHE A 277 6.65 -16.28 -6.13
CA PHE A 277 6.35 -16.54 -4.73
C PHE A 277 7.27 -15.75 -3.80
N GLY A 278 6.70 -15.25 -2.70
CA GLY A 278 7.46 -14.77 -1.55
C GLY A 278 7.47 -15.80 -0.44
N GLY A 279 8.64 -16.02 0.17
CA GLY A 279 8.78 -16.76 1.42
C GLY A 279 9.21 -15.79 2.51
N LEU A 280 8.33 -15.57 3.48
CA LEU A 280 8.52 -14.61 4.55
C LEU A 280 8.39 -15.32 5.90
N TYR A 281 8.98 -14.77 6.93
CA TYR A 281 8.74 -15.17 8.30
C TYR A 281 8.38 -13.97 9.15
N PHE A 282 7.39 -14.18 9.98
CA PHE A 282 6.90 -13.18 10.92
C PHE A 282 7.62 -13.33 12.26
N ASP A 283 7.98 -12.21 12.85
CA ASP A 283 8.53 -12.10 14.18
C ASP A 283 7.91 -10.90 14.91
N THR A 284 7.82 -10.97 16.23
CA THR A 284 7.27 -9.88 17.05
C THR A 284 7.98 -9.79 18.38
N ASP A 285 8.17 -8.55 18.83
CA ASP A 285 8.52 -8.24 20.21
C ASP A 285 7.43 -7.36 20.85
N ARG A 286 7.69 -6.80 22.01
CA ARG A 286 6.69 -6.03 22.77
C ARG A 286 6.12 -4.83 22.01
N HIS A 287 6.90 -4.20 21.13
CA HIS A 287 6.58 -2.93 20.50
C HIS A 287 6.81 -2.91 18.98
N ARG A 288 7.10 -4.05 18.39
CA ARG A 288 7.44 -4.13 16.98
C ARG A 288 6.92 -5.40 16.35
N MET A 289 6.34 -5.28 15.17
CA MET A 289 6.09 -6.38 14.25
C MET A 289 7.08 -6.31 13.09
N GLU A 290 7.64 -7.44 12.75
CA GLU A 290 8.61 -7.54 11.68
C GLU A 290 8.29 -8.73 10.77
N VAL A 291 8.33 -8.49 9.46
CA VAL A 291 8.24 -9.51 8.42
C VAL A 291 9.52 -9.47 7.60
N LYS A 292 10.21 -10.59 7.51
CA LYS A 292 11.46 -10.72 6.75
C LYS A 292 11.41 -11.92 5.84
N GLY A 293 12.18 -11.87 4.76
CA GLY A 293 12.34 -13.01 3.88
C GLY A 293 12.78 -12.63 2.49
N TYR A 294 12.31 -13.39 1.54
CA TYR A 294 12.70 -13.26 0.14
C TYR A 294 11.49 -13.34 -0.76
N THR A 295 11.55 -12.63 -1.86
CA THR A 295 10.62 -12.76 -2.98
C THR A 295 11.40 -13.19 -4.23
N LEU A 296 10.79 -14.03 -5.05
CA LEU A 296 11.41 -14.57 -6.27
C LEU A 296 10.87 -13.83 -7.49
N CYS A 297 11.78 -13.38 -8.33
CA CYS A 297 11.47 -12.70 -9.58
C CYS A 297 11.20 -13.72 -10.70
N LYS A 298 10.15 -13.49 -11.48
CA LYS A 298 9.86 -14.27 -12.69
C LYS A 298 10.89 -13.95 -13.77
N ASP A 299 11.19 -14.92 -14.62
CA ASP A 299 12.00 -14.68 -15.83
C ASP A 299 11.28 -13.73 -16.82
N THR A 300 9.94 -13.63 -16.73
CA THR A 300 9.07 -12.72 -17.48
C THR A 300 8.71 -11.45 -16.70
N ALA A 301 9.53 -11.06 -15.73
CA ALA A 301 9.30 -9.85 -14.94
C ALA A 301 9.28 -8.60 -15.83
N ASP A 302 8.55 -7.58 -15.37
CA ASP A 302 8.59 -6.28 -16.01
C ASP A 302 10.05 -5.77 -16.14
N PRO A 303 10.47 -5.27 -17.31
CA PRO A 303 11.85 -4.85 -17.55
C PRO A 303 12.39 -3.83 -16.54
N TYR A 304 11.56 -2.90 -16.06
CA TYR A 304 11.98 -1.91 -15.05
C TYR A 304 12.20 -2.55 -13.69
N VAL A 305 11.33 -3.49 -13.29
CA VAL A 305 11.49 -4.23 -12.02
C VAL A 305 12.72 -5.12 -12.08
N ALA A 306 12.92 -5.84 -13.18
CA ALA A 306 14.09 -6.70 -13.38
C ALA A 306 15.39 -5.89 -13.34
N ALA A 307 15.45 -4.77 -14.08
CA ALA A 307 16.61 -3.88 -14.10
C ALA A 307 16.89 -3.29 -12.71
N LEU A 308 15.85 -2.88 -11.99
CA LEU A 308 15.98 -2.33 -10.64
C LEU A 308 16.60 -3.36 -9.67
N LEU A 309 16.11 -4.59 -9.67
CA LEU A 309 16.60 -5.65 -8.78
C LEU A 309 18.03 -6.11 -9.14
N ASN A 310 18.44 -5.97 -10.41
CA ASN A 310 19.78 -6.33 -10.88
C ASN A 310 20.81 -5.19 -10.77
N SER A 311 20.39 -3.94 -10.56
CA SER A 311 21.29 -2.77 -10.53
C SER A 311 21.98 -2.54 -9.18
N GLY A 312 21.75 -3.40 -8.19
CA GLY A 312 22.38 -3.34 -6.88
C GLY A 312 21.65 -2.42 -5.89
N LYS A 313 22.40 -1.80 -5.00
CA LYS A 313 21.87 -0.95 -3.92
C LYS A 313 22.72 0.28 -3.69
N HIS A 314 22.14 1.32 -3.11
CA HIS A 314 22.84 2.54 -2.71
C HIS A 314 22.63 2.87 -1.23
N LYS A 315 23.56 3.63 -0.65
CA LYS A 315 23.42 4.16 0.71
C LYS A 315 22.37 5.27 0.72
N MET A 316 21.41 5.16 1.63
CA MET A 316 20.35 6.15 1.80
C MET A 316 20.85 7.33 2.64
N LYS A 317 20.89 8.51 2.06
CA LYS A 317 21.30 9.77 2.71
C LYS A 317 20.30 10.90 2.52
N ALA A 318 19.37 10.80 1.56
CA ALA A 318 18.45 11.87 1.23
C ALA A 318 17.64 12.37 2.45
N HIS A 319 17.37 11.51 3.44
CA HIS A 319 16.70 11.91 4.68
C HIS A 319 17.44 13.03 5.46
N GLU A 320 18.70 13.29 5.14
CA GLU A 320 19.49 14.38 5.73
C GLU A 320 19.03 15.75 5.26
N ILE A 321 18.38 15.83 4.08
CA ILE A 321 17.87 17.10 3.50
C ILE A 321 16.33 17.13 3.41
N LEU A 322 15.63 16.00 3.55
CA LEU A 322 14.18 15.93 3.42
C LEU A 322 13.47 16.57 4.60
N SER A 323 12.30 17.18 4.34
CA SER A 323 11.47 17.85 5.32
C SER A 323 10.93 16.89 6.39
N ALA A 324 10.85 17.36 7.65
CA ALA A 324 10.15 16.66 8.73
C ALA A 324 8.63 16.52 8.49
N ARG A 325 8.03 17.30 7.57
CA ARG A 325 6.63 17.17 7.11
C ARG A 325 6.40 15.95 6.22
N THR A 326 7.44 15.20 5.88
CA THR A 326 7.34 14.01 5.01
C THR A 326 6.36 12.99 5.59
N ALA A 327 5.32 12.70 4.81
CA ALA A 327 4.31 11.68 5.09
C ALA A 327 4.67 10.32 4.47
N LEU A 328 5.19 10.35 3.24
CA LEU A 328 5.66 9.19 2.49
C LEU A 328 7.05 9.48 1.91
N TYR A 329 8.00 8.57 2.11
CA TYR A 329 9.34 8.64 1.53
C TYR A 329 9.68 7.31 0.86
N THR A 330 9.94 7.36 -0.43
CA THR A 330 10.43 6.24 -1.23
C THR A 330 11.86 6.53 -1.68
N ASN A 331 12.80 5.66 -1.35
CA ASN A 331 14.17 5.73 -1.86
C ASN A 331 14.43 4.60 -2.84
N ILE A 332 14.98 4.93 -4.00
CA ILE A 332 15.42 3.99 -5.02
C ILE A 332 16.93 4.11 -5.11
N GLY A 333 17.64 2.99 -4.92
CA GLY A 333 19.10 2.95 -4.88
C GLY A 333 19.69 2.04 -5.95
N PHE A 334 20.64 2.55 -6.71
CA PHE A 334 21.43 1.79 -7.68
C PHE A 334 22.90 1.82 -7.28
N SER A 335 23.63 0.77 -7.58
CA SER A 335 25.11 0.81 -7.48
C SER A 335 25.70 1.84 -8.43
N ASN A 336 25.10 1.98 -9.63
CA ASN A 336 25.42 2.98 -10.64
C ASN A 336 24.23 3.15 -11.60
N PRO A 337 23.74 4.38 -11.87
CA PRO A 337 22.66 4.64 -12.81
C PRO A 337 22.90 4.12 -14.22
N VAL A 338 24.15 4.13 -14.70
CA VAL A 338 24.52 3.58 -16.02
C VAL A 338 24.33 2.06 -16.06
N ILE A 339 24.60 1.35 -14.94
CA ILE A 339 24.32 -0.09 -14.84
C ILE A 339 22.83 -0.34 -14.92
N PHE A 340 22.03 0.42 -14.18
CA PHE A 340 20.55 0.31 -14.25
C PHE A 340 20.04 0.48 -15.69
N MET A 341 20.54 1.47 -16.42
CA MET A 341 20.11 1.69 -17.80
C MET A 341 20.50 0.54 -18.71
N LYS A 342 21.70 -0.02 -18.56
CA LYS A 342 22.13 -1.21 -19.31
C LYS A 342 21.27 -2.44 -19.01
N GLU A 343 20.98 -2.68 -17.75
CA GLU A 343 20.08 -3.77 -17.32
C GLU A 343 18.66 -3.57 -17.90
N LEU A 344 18.16 -2.32 -17.91
CA LEU A 344 16.87 -1.98 -18.51
C LEU A 344 16.86 -2.22 -20.02
N GLU A 345 17.87 -1.76 -20.74
CA GLU A 345 18.01 -1.98 -22.19
C GLU A 345 18.10 -3.47 -22.52
N ASN A 346 18.86 -4.25 -21.75
CA ASN A 346 18.93 -5.70 -21.88
C ASN A 346 17.57 -6.35 -21.65
N ALA A 347 16.89 -6.01 -20.58
CA ALA A 347 15.58 -6.58 -20.25
C ALA A 347 14.51 -6.22 -21.30
N LEU A 348 14.47 -4.96 -21.78
CA LEU A 348 13.58 -4.53 -22.85
C LEU A 348 13.85 -5.29 -24.15
N SER A 349 15.12 -5.42 -24.54
CA SER A 349 15.51 -6.10 -25.79
C SER A 349 15.14 -7.58 -25.81
N LEU A 350 15.12 -8.24 -24.62
CA LEU A 350 14.81 -9.65 -24.47
C LEU A 350 13.31 -9.93 -24.37
N HIS A 351 12.55 -9.04 -23.71
CA HIS A 351 11.16 -9.33 -23.35
C HIS A 351 10.14 -8.49 -24.13
N ASP A 352 10.50 -7.31 -24.62
CA ASP A 352 9.63 -6.44 -25.42
C ASP A 352 10.43 -5.62 -26.44
N LYS A 353 10.74 -6.28 -27.55
CA LYS A 353 11.50 -5.66 -28.64
C LYS A 353 10.81 -4.41 -29.19
N GLN A 354 9.47 -4.39 -29.24
CA GLN A 354 8.73 -3.25 -29.78
C GLN A 354 8.86 -2.03 -28.83
N LEU A 355 8.78 -2.27 -27.53
CA LEU A 355 9.00 -1.23 -26.52
C LEU A 355 10.45 -0.77 -26.53
N TYR A 356 11.41 -1.69 -26.69
CA TYR A 356 12.84 -1.35 -26.83
C TYR A 356 13.10 -0.44 -28.05
N ASP A 357 12.60 -0.82 -29.22
CA ASP A 357 12.78 -0.05 -30.47
C ASP A 357 12.13 1.35 -30.34
N SER A 358 10.96 1.44 -29.69
CA SER A 358 10.28 2.70 -29.39
C SER A 358 11.08 3.58 -28.42
N TYR A 359 11.60 2.98 -27.35
CA TYR A 359 12.45 3.66 -26.36
C TYR A 359 13.72 4.19 -27.01
N GLU A 360 14.45 3.35 -27.74
CA GLU A 360 15.69 3.72 -28.42
C GLU A 360 15.48 4.82 -29.46
N SER A 361 14.40 4.70 -30.27
CA SER A 361 14.02 5.74 -31.25
C SER A 361 13.70 7.08 -30.57
N SER A 362 12.97 7.05 -29.45
CA SER A 362 12.62 8.26 -28.68
C SER A 362 13.86 8.90 -28.07
N ARG A 363 14.77 8.12 -27.48
CA ARG A 363 16.04 8.57 -26.94
C ARG A 363 16.87 9.24 -28.02
N LYS A 364 17.12 8.58 -29.14
CA LYS A 364 17.90 9.12 -30.27
C LYS A 364 17.30 10.41 -30.84
N LYS A 365 15.97 10.49 -30.96
CA LYS A 365 15.29 11.72 -31.40
C LYS A 365 15.57 12.90 -30.48
N ILE A 366 15.53 12.70 -29.18
CA ILE A 366 15.72 13.74 -28.17
C ILE A 366 17.21 14.13 -28.10
N GLU A 367 18.12 13.16 -28.05
CA GLU A 367 19.55 13.42 -28.11
C GLU A 367 19.92 14.21 -29.37
N GLY A 368 19.40 13.82 -30.53
CA GLY A 368 19.59 14.53 -31.78
C GLY A 368 18.92 15.91 -31.82
N LEU A 369 17.68 16.04 -31.31
CA LEU A 369 16.97 17.30 -31.30
C LEU A 369 17.68 18.35 -30.46
N PHE A 370 18.13 17.99 -29.26
CA PHE A 370 18.78 18.93 -28.34
C PHE A 370 20.31 18.92 -28.42
N GLY A 371 20.91 17.91 -29.06
CA GLY A 371 22.36 17.74 -29.11
C GLY A 371 22.93 17.52 -27.71
N ILE A 372 22.28 16.65 -26.94
CA ILE A 372 22.67 16.19 -25.62
C ILE A 372 22.85 14.68 -25.66
N SER A 373 23.68 14.15 -24.79
CA SER A 373 23.77 12.72 -24.50
C SER A 373 23.17 12.45 -23.13
N LEU A 374 22.22 11.54 -23.06
CA LEU A 374 21.59 11.13 -21.80
C LEU A 374 22.60 10.58 -20.80
N GLU A 375 23.48 9.70 -21.28
CA GLU A 375 24.53 9.09 -20.47
C GLU A 375 25.53 10.13 -19.96
N GLU A 376 26.07 10.96 -20.87
CA GLU A 376 27.12 11.93 -20.52
C GLU A 376 26.60 13.13 -19.74
N ASN A 377 25.41 13.66 -20.10
CA ASN A 377 24.95 14.93 -19.57
C ASN A 377 23.94 14.76 -18.42
N PHE A 378 23.35 13.55 -18.23
CA PHE A 378 22.39 13.33 -17.16
C PHE A 378 22.81 12.22 -16.19
N LEU A 379 23.12 11.00 -16.69
CA LEU A 379 23.43 9.88 -15.80
C LEU A 379 24.84 9.96 -15.17
N SER A 380 25.78 10.63 -15.84
CA SER A 380 27.17 10.66 -15.40
C SER A 380 27.41 11.25 -14.02
N TRP A 381 26.69 12.31 -13.67
CA TRP A 381 26.83 13.02 -12.40
C TRP A 381 26.01 12.40 -11.25
N MET A 382 25.03 11.56 -11.54
CA MET A 382 24.15 10.96 -10.52
C MET A 382 24.91 9.96 -9.65
N SER A 383 24.66 10.01 -8.34
CA SER A 383 25.28 9.07 -7.38
C SER A 383 24.64 7.69 -7.41
N GLY A 384 23.37 7.59 -7.78
CA GLY A 384 22.57 6.35 -7.73
C GLY A 384 21.53 6.34 -6.61
N GLU A 385 21.30 7.46 -5.94
CA GLU A 385 20.21 7.64 -4.97
C GLU A 385 19.12 8.54 -5.54
N PHE A 386 17.88 8.06 -5.51
CA PHE A 386 16.67 8.78 -5.90
C PHE A 386 15.68 8.74 -4.75
N ALA A 387 15.34 9.89 -4.21
CA ALA A 387 14.39 10.03 -3.11
C ALA A 387 13.13 10.73 -3.59
N ILE A 388 11.98 10.06 -3.51
CA ILE A 388 10.67 10.62 -3.81
C ILE A 388 9.94 10.80 -2.50
N THR A 389 9.46 12.01 -2.22
CA THR A 389 8.67 12.27 -1.01
C THR A 389 7.35 12.91 -1.34
N GLN A 390 6.36 12.54 -0.55
CA GLN A 390 5.09 13.24 -0.44
C GLN A 390 4.99 13.78 0.98
N SER A 391 4.90 15.11 1.10
CA SER A 391 4.87 15.80 2.37
C SER A 391 3.48 16.40 2.62
N GLU A 392 3.17 16.69 3.87
CA GLU A 392 2.03 17.55 4.20
C GLU A 392 2.15 18.89 3.50
N PRO A 393 1.04 19.63 3.28
CA PRO A 393 1.10 20.98 2.71
C PRO A 393 2.07 21.87 3.47
N GLY A 394 2.86 22.66 2.73
CA GLY A 394 3.72 23.69 3.31
C GLY A 394 2.97 25.01 3.46
N LEU A 395 3.72 26.06 3.83
CA LEU A 395 3.19 27.41 4.08
C LEU A 395 2.42 28.02 2.89
N LEU A 396 2.73 27.59 1.68
CA LEU A 396 2.22 28.20 0.43
C LEU A 396 1.19 27.33 -0.31
N GLY A 397 0.78 26.20 0.25
CA GLY A 397 -0.10 25.27 -0.47
C GLY A 397 -1.10 24.56 0.43
N HIS A 398 -2.23 24.15 -0.16
CA HIS A 398 -3.25 23.34 0.51
C HIS A 398 -3.16 21.84 0.14
N ASP A 399 -2.35 21.53 -0.87
CA ASP A 399 -2.19 20.17 -1.39
C ASP A 399 -0.89 19.52 -0.87
N PRO A 400 -0.85 18.18 -0.76
CA PRO A 400 0.39 17.46 -0.51
C PRO A 400 1.49 17.81 -1.52
N GLU A 401 2.70 17.98 -1.03
CA GLU A 401 3.86 18.39 -1.83
C GLU A 401 4.65 17.17 -2.30
N LEU A 402 4.96 17.13 -3.60
CA LEU A 402 5.75 16.05 -4.21
C LEU A 402 7.14 16.56 -4.56
N ILE A 403 8.16 15.91 -4.00
CA ILE A 403 9.57 16.23 -4.22
C ILE A 403 10.31 14.98 -4.74
N LEU A 404 11.22 15.19 -5.70
CA LEU A 404 12.20 14.21 -6.13
C LEU A 404 13.60 14.78 -5.89
N ALA A 405 14.40 14.16 -5.04
CA ALA A 405 15.79 14.49 -4.83
C ALA A 405 16.69 13.42 -5.48
N ILE A 406 17.59 13.84 -6.37
CA ILE A 406 18.55 12.99 -7.06
C ILE A 406 19.94 13.31 -6.52
N GLY A 407 20.59 12.31 -5.92
CA GLY A 407 21.93 12.46 -5.39
C GLY A 407 22.98 12.68 -6.51
N ALA A 408 23.90 13.57 -6.29
CA ALA A 408 25.04 13.83 -7.16
C ALA A 408 26.32 13.23 -6.61
N LYS A 409 27.19 12.71 -7.50
CA LYS A 409 28.56 12.31 -7.15
C LYS A 409 29.43 13.52 -6.85
N ASN A 410 29.18 14.60 -7.60
CA ASN A 410 29.85 15.87 -7.51
C ASN A 410 28.88 16.97 -7.97
N MET A 411 28.58 17.92 -7.10
CA MET A 411 27.65 19.01 -7.42
C MET A 411 28.12 19.96 -8.49
N LYS A 412 29.44 20.14 -8.65
CA LYS A 412 29.96 20.97 -9.73
C LYS A 412 29.62 20.36 -11.08
N ASP A 413 29.85 19.06 -11.26
CA ASP A 413 29.53 18.34 -12.48
C ASP A 413 28.00 18.33 -12.74
N ALA A 414 27.20 18.18 -11.70
CA ALA A 414 25.74 18.24 -11.80
C ALA A 414 25.28 19.62 -12.32
N ARG A 415 25.80 20.72 -11.75
CA ARG A 415 25.47 22.10 -12.17
C ARG A 415 25.90 22.36 -13.63
N GLU A 416 27.15 22.04 -13.97
CA GLU A 416 27.69 22.24 -15.32
C GLU A 416 26.87 21.49 -16.38
N ASN A 417 26.47 20.25 -16.10
CA ASN A 417 25.65 19.44 -17.00
C ASN A 417 24.20 19.93 -17.09
N MET A 418 23.57 20.30 -15.96
CA MET A 418 22.21 20.85 -15.95
C MET A 418 22.17 22.20 -16.72
N GLU A 419 23.13 23.10 -16.51
CA GLU A 419 23.28 24.34 -17.26
C GLU A 419 23.52 24.08 -18.77
N PHE A 420 24.30 23.04 -19.10
CA PHE A 420 24.53 22.65 -20.50
C PHE A 420 23.21 22.19 -21.13
N ILE A 421 22.43 21.32 -20.46
CA ILE A 421 21.13 20.87 -20.93
C ILE A 421 20.17 22.06 -21.12
N GLU A 422 20.10 22.96 -20.15
CA GLU A 422 19.29 24.19 -20.24
C GLU A 422 19.67 25.03 -21.43
N LYS A 423 20.98 25.29 -21.62
CA LYS A 423 21.50 26.08 -22.72
C LYS A 423 21.16 25.46 -24.08
N LYS A 424 21.16 24.12 -24.17
CA LYS A 424 20.77 23.40 -25.39
C LYS A 424 19.28 23.49 -25.66
N ILE A 425 18.44 23.30 -24.63
CA ILE A 425 16.99 23.46 -24.72
C ILE A 425 16.66 24.90 -25.14
N ARG A 426 17.25 25.89 -24.45
CA ARG A 426 17.05 27.34 -24.72
C ARG A 426 17.39 27.76 -26.13
N ARG A 427 18.44 27.15 -26.74
CA ARG A 427 18.86 27.47 -28.12
C ARG A 427 17.91 26.92 -29.19
N ARG A 428 17.18 25.87 -28.88
CA ARG A 428 16.30 25.17 -29.84
C ARG A 428 14.81 25.35 -29.58
N THR A 429 14.47 26.04 -28.50
CA THR A 429 13.10 26.43 -28.17
C THR A 429 13.08 27.95 -27.91
N PRO A 430 11.99 28.67 -28.23
CA PRO A 430 11.89 30.11 -28.00
C PRO A 430 11.75 30.49 -26.50
N LEU A 431 11.99 29.57 -25.60
CA LEU A 431 11.70 29.69 -24.17
C LEU A 431 12.76 30.51 -23.44
N ARG A 432 12.31 31.44 -22.60
CA ARG A 432 13.15 32.19 -21.67
C ARG A 432 13.01 31.54 -20.29
N ILE A 433 14.02 30.83 -19.86
CA ILE A 433 14.09 30.31 -18.47
C ILE A 433 14.43 31.48 -17.56
N LYS A 434 13.58 31.74 -16.56
CA LYS A 434 13.86 32.69 -15.48
C LYS A 434 14.29 31.88 -14.27
N THR A 435 15.46 32.20 -13.72
CA THR A 435 15.89 31.71 -12.43
C THR A 435 15.42 32.72 -11.40
N VAL A 436 14.82 32.24 -10.32
CA VAL A 436 14.41 33.04 -9.16
C VAL A 436 15.27 32.65 -7.99
N ASP A 437 15.94 33.63 -7.37
CA ASP A 437 16.63 33.42 -6.11
C ASP A 437 15.63 33.45 -4.95
N TYR A 438 15.68 32.42 -4.12
CA TYR A 438 14.94 32.35 -2.86
C TYR A 438 15.88 31.96 -1.74
N LYS A 439 16.14 32.86 -0.80
CA LYS A 439 17.03 32.62 0.34
C LYS A 439 18.43 32.10 -0.06
N GLY A 440 18.94 32.52 -1.23
CA GLY A 440 20.23 32.08 -1.77
C GLY A 440 20.18 30.74 -2.54
N PHE A 441 18.99 30.21 -2.80
CA PHE A 441 18.78 29.03 -3.62
C PHE A 441 18.17 29.43 -4.98
N ASP A 442 18.83 29.07 -6.06
CA ASP A 442 18.32 29.29 -7.40
C ASP A 442 17.21 28.29 -7.70
N ILE A 443 15.98 28.77 -7.91
CA ILE A 443 14.85 27.96 -8.39
C ILE A 443 14.82 28.05 -9.92
N ASN A 444 15.10 26.95 -10.58
CA ASN A 444 15.19 26.82 -12.02
C ASN A 444 14.03 26.00 -12.56
N TYR A 445 13.77 26.09 -13.86
CA TYR A 445 12.69 25.33 -14.52
C TYR A 445 13.18 24.58 -15.76
N VAL A 446 12.77 23.31 -15.89
CA VAL A 446 13.04 22.49 -17.08
C VAL A 446 11.76 22.39 -17.92
N GLU A 447 11.68 23.15 -19.01
CA GLU A 447 10.52 23.11 -19.90
C GLU A 447 10.59 21.97 -20.92
N MET A 448 10.83 20.75 -20.45
CA MET A 448 10.75 19.56 -21.30
C MET A 448 9.73 18.59 -20.71
N LYS A 449 8.54 18.54 -21.31
CA LYS A 449 7.50 17.61 -20.89
C LYS A 449 7.99 16.17 -21.03
N GLY A 450 7.80 15.38 -19.94
CA GLY A 450 8.22 13.99 -19.93
C GLY A 450 9.72 13.76 -19.82
N PHE A 451 10.49 14.75 -19.36
CA PHE A 451 11.95 14.64 -19.16
C PHE A 451 12.34 13.38 -18.41
N PHE A 452 11.75 13.14 -17.23
CA PHE A 452 12.05 11.95 -16.44
C PHE A 452 11.50 10.65 -17.02
N ARG A 453 10.35 10.70 -17.71
CA ARG A 453 9.76 9.51 -18.36
C ARG A 453 10.68 8.89 -19.39
N LEU A 454 11.46 9.72 -20.08
CA LEU A 454 12.44 9.28 -21.06
C LEU A 454 13.56 8.43 -20.47
N PHE A 455 13.91 8.70 -19.20
CA PHE A 455 15.05 8.05 -18.55
C PHE A 455 14.63 6.88 -17.70
N PHE A 456 13.49 7.00 -17.02
CA PHE A 456 13.11 6.10 -15.94
C PHE A 456 11.71 5.49 -16.13
N GLY A 457 11.11 5.66 -17.33
CA GLY A 457 9.78 5.14 -17.63
C GLY A 457 8.68 5.73 -16.77
N GLY A 458 7.59 4.98 -16.59
CA GLY A 458 6.39 5.42 -15.87
C GLY A 458 6.56 5.70 -14.37
N LEU A 459 7.66 5.25 -13.76
CA LEU A 459 7.95 5.51 -12.34
C LEU A 459 7.99 7.00 -11.98
N PHE A 460 8.33 7.85 -12.94
CA PHE A 460 8.49 9.30 -12.76
C PHE A 460 7.49 10.13 -13.59
N ASP A 461 6.39 9.53 -14.05
CA ASP A 461 5.35 10.23 -14.84
C ASP A 461 4.74 11.42 -14.09
N LYS A 462 4.77 11.40 -12.76
CA LYS A 462 4.31 12.51 -11.92
C LYS A 462 5.19 13.76 -12.02
N PHE A 463 6.39 13.68 -12.61
CA PHE A 463 7.31 14.82 -12.78
C PHE A 463 7.38 15.26 -14.25
N GLU A 464 6.27 15.74 -14.78
CA GLU A 464 6.16 16.12 -16.21
C GLU A 464 6.96 17.36 -16.59
N LYS A 465 6.91 18.39 -15.76
CA LYS A 465 7.53 19.72 -16.01
C LYS A 465 8.16 20.23 -14.73
N PRO A 466 9.32 19.67 -14.31
CA PRO A 466 9.85 19.98 -13.00
C PRO A 466 10.55 21.33 -12.93
N TYR A 467 10.30 22.01 -11.83
CA TYR A 467 11.24 22.98 -11.27
C TYR A 467 12.37 22.26 -10.57
N TYR A 468 13.52 22.88 -10.43
CA TYR A 468 14.59 22.30 -9.66
C TYR A 468 15.45 23.34 -8.96
N THR A 469 16.08 22.89 -7.89
CA THR A 469 17.10 23.61 -7.15
C THR A 469 18.21 22.68 -6.69
N TYR A 470 19.23 23.22 -6.09
CA TYR A 470 20.39 22.48 -5.59
C TYR A 470 20.50 22.62 -4.08
N VAL A 471 20.49 21.50 -3.36
CA VAL A 471 20.63 21.47 -1.90
C VAL A 471 21.65 20.39 -1.52
N ASP A 472 22.72 20.78 -0.83
CA ASP A 472 23.86 19.91 -0.51
C ASP A 472 24.36 19.12 -1.75
N ASP A 473 24.39 17.79 -1.65
CA ASP A 473 24.77 16.87 -2.74
C ASP A 473 23.57 16.41 -3.60
N TYR A 474 22.48 17.18 -3.66
CA TYR A 474 21.27 16.80 -4.38
C TYR A 474 20.78 17.87 -5.36
N VAL A 475 20.28 17.40 -6.50
CA VAL A 475 19.40 18.19 -7.37
C VAL A 475 17.96 17.83 -7.01
N VAL A 476 17.20 18.81 -6.55
CA VAL A 476 15.86 18.63 -5.99
C VAL A 476 14.82 19.16 -6.98
N PHE A 477 13.85 18.35 -7.33
CA PHE A 477 12.82 18.62 -8.34
C PHE A 477 11.42 18.62 -7.74
N SER A 478 10.53 19.45 -8.30
CA SER A 478 9.08 19.39 -8.06
C SER A 478 8.32 19.93 -9.27
N ASN A 479 7.05 19.54 -9.43
CA ASN A 479 6.18 20.12 -10.46
C ASN A 479 5.61 21.50 -10.08
N LYS A 480 5.73 21.88 -8.81
CA LYS A 480 5.26 23.15 -8.27
C LYS A 480 6.44 23.92 -7.68
N ALA A 481 6.57 25.18 -8.06
CA ALA A 481 7.59 26.06 -7.46
C ALA A 481 7.37 26.21 -5.97
N SER A 482 6.11 26.37 -5.51
CA SER A 482 5.71 26.46 -4.10
C SER A 482 6.26 25.30 -3.27
N SER A 483 6.22 24.08 -3.78
CA SER A 483 6.76 22.92 -3.08
C SER A 483 8.28 22.99 -2.89
N LEU A 484 9.02 23.57 -3.86
CA LEU A 484 10.46 23.80 -3.69
C LEU A 484 10.73 24.93 -2.69
N LEU A 485 9.91 25.98 -2.67
CA LEU A 485 10.04 27.06 -1.70
C LEU A 485 9.82 26.53 -0.27
N SER A 486 8.74 25.76 -0.05
CA SER A 486 8.49 25.10 1.23
C SER A 486 9.61 24.12 1.62
N PHE A 487 10.16 23.39 0.64
CA PHE A 487 11.30 22.50 0.88
C PHE A 487 12.55 23.27 1.34
N VAL A 488 12.89 24.38 0.67
CA VAL A 488 14.01 25.25 1.03
C VAL A 488 13.78 25.87 2.42
N GLU A 489 12.55 26.29 2.71
CA GLU A 489 12.19 26.82 4.03
C GLU A 489 12.47 25.82 5.16
N ASP A 490 11.96 24.58 5.02
CA ASP A 490 12.23 23.52 6.00
C ASP A 490 13.73 23.22 6.13
N TYR A 491 14.46 23.25 5.00
CA TYR A 491 15.90 23.02 5.01
C TYR A 491 16.65 24.12 5.77
N GLU A 492 16.34 25.39 5.53
CA GLU A 492 16.94 26.54 6.20
C GLU A 492 16.60 26.56 7.71
N GLN A 493 15.35 26.26 8.05
CA GLN A 493 14.89 26.18 9.45
C GLN A 493 15.38 24.92 10.18
N LYS A 494 16.10 24.02 9.50
CA LYS A 494 16.54 22.72 10.04
C LYS A 494 15.38 21.82 10.49
N ASN A 495 14.20 21.99 9.89
CA ASN A 495 13.04 21.14 10.09
C ASN A 495 13.16 19.87 9.22
N LEU A 496 14.11 18.98 9.56
CA LEU A 496 14.52 17.88 8.72
C LEU A 496 14.07 16.51 9.22
N LEU A 497 13.80 15.60 8.28
CA LEU A 497 13.36 14.24 8.56
C LEU A 497 14.37 13.47 9.43
N LYS A 498 15.67 13.67 9.21
CA LYS A 498 16.75 13.10 10.04
C LYS A 498 16.63 13.45 11.52
N ASP A 499 15.96 14.55 11.86
CA ASP A 499 15.82 15.02 13.23
C ASP A 499 14.52 14.54 13.89
N ASN A 500 13.58 14.00 13.12
CA ASN A 500 12.35 13.39 13.61
C ASN A 500 12.67 12.12 14.44
N PRO A 501 12.31 12.08 15.75
CA PRO A 501 12.64 10.94 16.61
C PRO A 501 12.01 9.63 16.15
N GLY A 502 10.80 9.68 15.61
CA GLY A 502 10.08 8.51 15.08
C GLY A 502 10.77 7.92 13.86
N PHE A 503 11.17 8.78 12.92
CA PHE A 503 11.96 8.37 11.76
C PHE A 503 13.30 7.74 12.20
N LYS A 504 14.05 8.39 13.10
CA LYS A 504 15.32 7.85 13.63
C LYS A 504 15.14 6.45 14.20
N LYS A 505 14.10 6.23 14.99
CA LYS A 505 13.79 4.93 15.58
C LYS A 505 13.47 3.90 14.48
N ALA A 506 12.53 4.21 13.59
CA ALA A 506 12.12 3.31 12.50
C ALA A 506 13.30 2.97 11.56
N PHE A 507 14.11 3.97 11.20
CA PHE A 507 15.28 3.79 10.34
C PHE A 507 16.39 2.96 10.99
N SER A 508 16.54 3.01 12.31
CA SER A 508 17.56 2.25 13.06
C SER A 508 17.38 0.73 12.96
N TYR A 509 16.19 0.25 12.60
CA TYR A 509 15.92 -1.17 12.43
C TYR A 509 16.39 -1.73 11.08
N LEU A 510 16.77 -0.86 10.15
CA LEU A 510 17.02 -1.19 8.76
C LEU A 510 18.50 -1.14 8.40
N ASN A 511 18.85 -1.69 7.23
CA ASN A 511 20.17 -1.50 6.65
C ASN A 511 20.29 -0.09 6.07
N SER A 512 21.46 0.50 6.16
CA SER A 512 21.72 1.85 5.60
C SER A 512 21.74 1.90 4.07
N SER A 513 21.66 0.75 3.39
CA SER A 513 21.67 0.65 1.93
C SER A 513 20.56 -0.29 1.47
N SER A 514 19.86 0.09 0.40
CA SER A 514 18.79 -0.71 -0.22
C SER A 514 18.70 -0.46 -1.71
N THR A 515 17.99 -1.34 -2.42
CA THR A 515 17.51 -1.10 -3.78
C THR A 515 16.22 -0.27 -3.74
N VAL A 516 15.29 -0.62 -2.85
CA VAL A 516 14.07 0.17 -2.59
C VAL A 516 13.88 0.28 -1.08
N PHE A 517 13.56 1.47 -0.62
CA PHE A 517 13.14 1.73 0.74
C PHE A 517 11.86 2.55 0.73
N LEU A 518 10.95 2.23 1.63
CA LEU A 518 9.71 2.95 1.85
C LEU A 518 9.56 3.27 3.34
N TYR A 519 9.21 4.51 3.63
CA TYR A 519 8.81 4.99 4.95
C TYR A 519 7.48 5.69 4.85
N THR A 520 6.58 5.40 5.79
CA THR A 520 5.28 6.06 5.91
C THR A 520 5.09 6.54 7.35
N ASP A 521 4.84 7.82 7.52
CA ASP A 521 4.25 8.39 8.73
C ASP A 521 2.73 8.31 8.59
N VAL A 522 2.13 7.37 9.32
CA VAL A 522 0.71 7.01 9.15
C VAL A 522 -0.22 8.17 9.48
N GLN A 523 0.12 8.99 10.48
CA GLN A 523 -0.71 10.12 10.88
C GLN A 523 -0.75 11.18 9.79
N LYS A 524 0.42 11.53 9.23
CA LYS A 524 0.54 12.50 8.13
C LYS A 524 -0.04 11.98 6.81
N PHE A 525 0.06 10.67 6.56
CA PHE A 525 -0.40 10.06 5.30
C PHE A 525 -1.87 9.66 5.34
N TYR A 526 -2.54 9.68 6.50
CA TYR A 526 -3.88 9.12 6.71
C TYR A 526 -4.94 9.65 5.72
N SER A 527 -5.02 10.98 5.55
CA SER A 527 -6.00 11.59 4.63
C SER A 527 -5.80 11.17 3.18
N GLN A 528 -4.56 10.87 2.80
CA GLN A 528 -4.16 10.48 1.46
C GLN A 528 -4.48 9.00 1.14
N LEU A 529 -4.83 8.20 2.14
CA LEU A 529 -5.28 6.81 1.96
C LEU A 529 -6.70 6.73 1.37
N LYS A 530 -7.53 7.76 1.59
CA LYS A 530 -8.93 7.75 1.14
C LYS A 530 -9.13 7.40 -0.35
N PRO A 531 -8.41 8.01 -1.30
CA PRO A 531 -8.56 7.66 -2.72
C PRO A 531 -7.94 6.29 -3.09
N MET A 532 -7.14 5.68 -2.22
CA MET A 532 -6.43 4.43 -2.50
C MET A 532 -7.23 3.18 -2.11
N VAL A 533 -8.23 3.33 -1.26
CA VAL A 533 -9.05 2.24 -0.72
C VAL A 533 -10.50 2.37 -1.14
N ASN A 534 -11.25 1.27 -1.12
CA ASN A 534 -12.69 1.33 -1.38
C ASN A 534 -13.46 1.96 -0.20
N ALA A 535 -14.73 2.34 -0.43
CA ALA A 535 -15.54 3.06 0.55
C ALA A 535 -15.77 2.26 1.86
N LEU A 536 -15.90 0.94 1.77
CA LEU A 536 -16.08 0.09 2.96
C LEU A 536 -14.82 0.07 3.81
N THR A 537 -13.66 -0.17 3.19
CA THR A 537 -12.35 -0.14 3.86
C THR A 537 -12.09 1.24 4.48
N TRP A 538 -12.41 2.33 3.76
CA TRP A 538 -12.28 3.67 4.33
C TRP A 538 -13.11 3.86 5.59
N LYS A 539 -14.38 3.42 5.58
CA LYS A 539 -15.26 3.48 6.76
C LYS A 539 -14.70 2.67 7.95
N GLN A 540 -14.13 1.50 7.69
CA GLN A 540 -13.46 0.70 8.71
C GLN A 540 -12.23 1.41 9.26
N MET A 541 -11.37 1.96 8.39
CA MET A 541 -10.19 2.73 8.79
C MET A 541 -10.56 3.98 9.63
N GLN A 542 -11.67 4.64 9.31
CA GLN A 542 -12.17 5.76 10.14
C GLN A 542 -12.57 5.31 11.54
N ALA A 543 -13.24 4.14 11.65
CA ALA A 543 -13.64 3.58 12.93
C ALA A 543 -12.44 3.11 13.77
N ASP A 544 -11.39 2.62 13.12
CA ASP A 544 -10.17 2.08 13.73
C ASP A 544 -9.00 3.09 13.71
N LYS A 545 -9.28 4.39 13.53
CA LYS A 545 -8.28 5.44 13.36
C LYS A 545 -7.23 5.47 14.48
N GLU A 546 -7.65 5.35 15.73
CA GLU A 546 -6.76 5.36 16.89
C GLU A 546 -5.84 4.13 16.92
N ILE A 547 -6.37 2.98 16.46
CA ILE A 547 -5.57 1.76 16.32
C ILE A 547 -4.52 1.94 15.22
N LEU A 548 -4.90 2.50 14.07
CA LEU A 548 -3.95 2.81 13.00
C LEU A 548 -2.87 3.77 13.48
N TYR A 549 -3.22 4.80 14.22
CA TYR A 549 -2.29 5.78 14.79
C TYR A 549 -1.38 5.20 15.87
N SER A 550 -1.76 4.06 16.46
CA SER A 550 -0.89 3.29 17.36
C SER A 550 0.22 2.54 16.64
N PHE A 551 0.22 2.53 15.29
CA PHE A 551 1.30 2.06 14.43
C PHE A 551 1.85 3.22 13.59
N PRO A 552 2.48 4.23 14.22
CA PRO A 552 2.75 5.51 13.57
C PRO A 552 3.71 5.43 12.40
N TYR A 553 4.62 4.44 12.37
CA TYR A 553 5.65 4.33 11.35
C TYR A 553 5.70 2.95 10.73
N TRP A 554 5.56 2.92 9.39
CA TRP A 554 5.73 1.73 8.59
C TRP A 554 6.96 1.87 7.70
N THR A 555 7.82 0.87 7.71
CA THR A 555 9.00 0.85 6.86
C THR A 555 9.10 -0.46 6.10
N MET A 556 9.51 -0.37 4.85
CA MET A 556 9.81 -1.52 4.00
C MET A 556 11.15 -1.32 3.31
N GLN A 557 11.94 -2.37 3.26
CA GLN A 557 13.22 -2.38 2.56
C GLN A 557 13.29 -3.61 1.66
N ILE A 558 13.66 -3.37 0.39
CA ILE A 558 13.88 -4.41 -0.59
C ILE A 558 15.32 -4.27 -1.10
N THR A 559 16.04 -5.38 -1.16
CA THR A 559 17.38 -5.42 -1.75
C THR A 559 17.43 -6.51 -2.81
N GLY A 560 17.70 -6.14 -4.05
CA GLY A 560 17.83 -7.07 -5.16
C GLY A 560 19.08 -7.95 -5.02
N GLU A 561 18.92 -9.22 -5.29
CA GLU A 561 19.95 -10.26 -5.25
C GLU A 561 19.87 -11.15 -6.50
N GLY A 562 19.75 -10.52 -7.68
CA GLY A 562 19.56 -11.20 -8.96
C GLY A 562 18.12 -11.72 -9.13
N ARG A 563 17.93 -13.06 -9.18
CA ARG A 563 16.60 -13.68 -9.32
C ARG A 563 15.73 -13.61 -8.07
N SER A 564 16.27 -13.12 -6.97
CA SER A 564 15.54 -12.92 -5.72
C SER A 564 15.75 -11.52 -5.19
N ALA A 565 14.87 -11.09 -4.31
CA ALA A 565 15.05 -9.89 -3.53
C ALA A 565 14.78 -10.17 -2.06
N SER A 566 15.68 -9.75 -1.17
CA SER A 566 15.40 -9.77 0.25
C SER A 566 14.42 -8.66 0.60
N LEU A 567 13.42 -8.99 1.44
CA LEU A 567 12.39 -8.08 1.91
C LEU A 567 12.42 -8.00 3.42
N ARG A 568 12.30 -6.79 3.93
CA ARG A 568 12.11 -6.51 5.35
C ARG A 568 11.03 -5.45 5.52
N TYR A 569 10.00 -5.76 6.28
CA TYR A 569 8.92 -4.86 6.64
C TYR A 569 8.85 -4.74 8.15
N VAL A 570 8.78 -3.52 8.66
CA VAL A 570 8.72 -3.24 10.10
C VAL A 570 7.62 -2.25 10.39
N MET A 571 6.76 -2.59 11.34
CA MET A 571 5.80 -1.69 11.97
C MET A 571 6.16 -1.52 13.44
N ASP A 572 6.29 -0.29 13.88
CA ASP A 572 6.53 0.06 15.27
C ASP A 572 5.19 0.29 15.97
N TYR A 573 5.04 -0.26 17.18
CA TYR A 573 3.86 -0.05 18.00
C TYR A 573 4.13 0.98 19.10
N SER A 574 3.30 2.01 19.15
CA SER A 574 3.30 3.04 20.19
C SER A 574 1.86 3.42 20.49
N PRO A 575 1.33 3.13 21.69
CA PRO A 575 -0.05 3.44 22.02
C PRO A 575 -0.37 4.90 21.71
N TYR A 576 -1.37 5.12 20.86
CA TYR A 576 -1.87 6.45 20.56
C TYR A 576 -2.75 6.92 21.73
N THR A 577 -2.45 8.09 22.26
CA THR A 577 -3.31 8.77 23.22
C THR A 577 -3.83 10.03 22.53
N PRO A 578 -5.13 10.15 22.27
CA PRO A 578 -5.70 11.38 21.75
C PRO A 578 -5.31 12.53 22.69
N GLN A 579 -4.68 13.56 22.14
CA GLN A 579 -4.51 14.80 22.91
C GLN A 579 -5.91 15.28 23.25
N ALA A 580 -6.17 15.56 24.54
CA ALA A 580 -7.41 16.19 24.94
C ALA A 580 -7.51 17.48 24.10
N VAL A 581 -8.44 17.52 23.17
CA VAL A 581 -8.81 18.75 22.47
C VAL A 581 -9.25 19.68 23.57
N THR A 582 -8.40 20.63 23.95
CA THR A 582 -8.85 21.79 24.69
C THR A 582 -9.93 22.37 23.80
N ALA A 583 -11.12 22.58 24.35
CA ALA A 583 -12.33 23.00 23.67
C ALA A 583 -12.22 24.43 23.07
N VAL A 584 -11.20 24.66 22.27
CA VAL A 584 -10.91 25.89 21.50
C VAL A 584 -10.95 25.60 20.00
N ASP A 585 -10.81 24.34 19.56
CA ASP A 585 -10.72 24.01 18.13
C ASP A 585 -12.04 23.45 17.52
N ALA A 586 -13.17 23.61 18.23
CA ALA A 586 -14.46 23.11 17.74
C ALA A 586 -15.35 24.17 17.08
N ASP A 587 -14.94 25.46 17.06
CA ASP A 587 -15.75 26.58 16.56
C ASP A 587 -15.03 27.53 15.57
N GLU A 588 -13.98 27.07 14.87
CA GLU A 588 -13.37 27.86 13.78
C GLU A 588 -13.73 27.30 12.39
N GLU A 589 -15.02 27.15 12.13
CA GLU A 589 -15.65 27.50 10.87
C GLU A 589 -16.47 28.78 11.14
N ASP A 590 -15.99 29.90 10.65
CA ASP A 590 -16.51 31.27 10.69
C ASP A 590 -15.94 32.16 11.83
N GLU A 591 -15.10 33.03 11.37
CA GLU A 591 -14.73 34.41 11.77
C GLU A 591 -13.22 34.62 11.93
N ALA A 592 -12.59 34.91 10.78
CA ALA A 592 -11.29 35.56 10.75
C ALA A 592 -11.47 37.06 10.98
N THR A 593 -11.20 37.54 12.21
CA THR A 593 -10.93 38.96 12.45
C THR A 593 -9.77 39.16 13.42
N GLY A 594 -8.64 39.56 12.85
CA GLY A 594 -7.78 40.60 13.43
C GLY A 594 -6.78 40.20 14.51
N GLU A 595 -5.60 39.69 14.06
CA GLU A 595 -4.28 39.96 14.66
C GLU A 595 -3.16 39.45 13.74
N ASP A 596 -2.97 40.07 12.57
CA ASP A 596 -1.98 39.64 11.58
C ASP A 596 -1.38 40.85 10.82
N SER A 597 -0.62 41.70 11.47
CA SER A 597 0.03 42.79 10.73
C SER A 597 1.54 42.57 10.43
N ILE A 598 2.17 41.55 10.97
CA ILE A 598 3.59 41.26 10.72
C ILE A 598 3.79 39.99 9.87
N LEU A 599 2.91 38.98 9.98
CA LEU A 599 2.93 37.79 9.12
C LEU A 599 2.40 38.06 7.70
N ASN A 600 1.63 39.14 7.52
CA ASN A 600 1.03 39.49 6.24
C ASN A 600 2.01 40.09 5.22
N GLU A 601 3.06 40.81 5.63
CA GLU A 601 4.05 41.37 4.68
C GLU A 601 4.95 40.29 4.06
N GLU A 602 5.35 39.25 4.82
CA GLU A 602 6.11 38.11 4.28
C GLU A 602 5.22 37.22 3.38
N ALA A 603 3.98 36.95 3.80
CA ALA A 603 3.01 36.17 3.02
C ALA A 603 2.56 36.89 1.75
N ASP A 604 2.46 38.21 1.74
CA ASP A 604 2.11 38.99 0.54
C ASP A 604 3.30 39.07 -0.42
N THR A 605 4.53 39.15 0.07
CA THR A 605 5.75 39.08 -0.77
C THR A 605 5.91 37.71 -1.41
N GLU A 606 5.59 36.63 -0.68
CA GLU A 606 5.60 35.27 -1.20
C GLU A 606 4.48 35.03 -2.19
N LYS A 607 3.27 35.53 -1.94
CA LYS A 607 2.15 35.51 -2.89
C LYS A 607 2.44 36.31 -4.16
N GLU A 608 3.10 37.45 -4.03
CA GLU A 608 3.51 38.26 -5.18
C GLU A 608 4.57 37.54 -6.03
N MET A 609 5.56 36.92 -5.39
CA MET A 609 6.58 36.14 -6.05
C MET A 609 6.00 34.86 -6.69
N MET A 610 5.04 34.19 -6.03
CA MET A 610 4.29 33.06 -6.58
C MET A 610 3.43 33.50 -7.76
N SER A 611 2.75 34.62 -7.65
CA SER A 611 1.96 35.23 -8.75
C SER A 611 2.86 35.62 -9.93
N GLU A 612 4.10 36.06 -9.70
CA GLU A 612 5.07 36.30 -10.77
C GLU A 612 5.60 35.00 -11.40
N LEU A 613 5.87 33.98 -10.61
CA LEU A 613 6.24 32.65 -11.08
C LEU A 613 5.09 31.99 -11.87
N GLU A 614 3.85 32.08 -11.39
CA GLU A 614 2.66 31.56 -12.08
C GLU A 614 2.31 32.37 -13.33
N ARG A 615 2.40 33.69 -13.32
CA ARG A 615 2.21 34.55 -14.51
C ARG A 615 3.22 34.26 -15.60
N PHE A 616 4.43 33.89 -15.25
CA PHE A 616 5.46 33.53 -16.21
C PHE A 616 5.13 32.26 -17.01
N TYR A 617 4.27 31.39 -16.48
CA TYR A 617 3.81 30.16 -17.12
C TYR A 617 2.62 30.35 -18.05
N VAL A 618 1.83 31.38 -17.81
CA VAL A 618 0.57 31.59 -18.51
C VAL A 618 0.80 32.25 -19.88
N GLU A 619 1.92 32.93 -20.07
CA GLU A 619 2.16 33.69 -21.30
C GLU A 619 3.41 33.21 -22.07
N LYS A 620 3.23 32.58 -23.22
CA LYS A 620 4.29 32.24 -24.16
C LYS A 620 4.26 33.12 -25.38
N PHE A 621 5.40 33.79 -25.66
CA PHE A 621 5.63 34.49 -26.91
C PHE A 621 6.37 33.59 -27.90
N GLU A 622 5.72 33.15 -28.97
CA GLU A 622 6.33 32.56 -30.13
C GLU A 622 6.26 33.56 -31.29
N GLY A 623 7.35 34.24 -31.59
CA GLY A 623 7.39 35.29 -32.60
C GLY A 623 6.42 36.45 -32.24
N ASN A 624 5.37 36.62 -33.02
CA ASN A 624 4.33 37.66 -32.79
C ASN A 624 3.04 37.07 -32.19
N VAL A 625 3.07 35.89 -31.56
CA VAL A 625 1.90 35.22 -30.99
C VAL A 625 2.09 35.04 -29.48
N LEU A 626 1.13 35.61 -28.72
CA LEU A 626 0.99 35.40 -27.30
C LEU A 626 0.10 34.17 -27.07
N ARG A 627 0.58 33.19 -26.30
CA ARG A 627 -0.19 32.01 -25.90
C ARG A 627 -0.35 31.97 -24.38
N GLU A 628 -1.58 31.76 -23.95
CA GLU A 628 -1.94 31.50 -22.55
C GLU A 628 -2.31 30.04 -22.40
N PHE A 629 -2.01 29.45 -21.24
CA PHE A 629 -2.30 28.05 -20.96
C PHE A 629 -3.13 27.92 -19.67
N TYR A 630 -3.92 26.85 -19.58
CA TYR A 630 -4.56 26.45 -18.32
C TYR A 630 -3.49 25.93 -17.35
N PRO A 631 -3.76 25.91 -16.03
CA PRO A 631 -2.82 25.39 -15.02
C PRO A 631 -2.31 23.97 -15.33
N GLU A 632 -3.14 23.17 -15.99
CA GLU A 632 -2.85 21.78 -16.39
C GLU A 632 -2.06 21.66 -17.71
N GLY A 633 -1.68 22.80 -18.31
CA GLY A 633 -0.84 22.86 -19.49
C GLY A 633 -1.56 22.80 -20.84
N ALA A 634 -2.88 22.68 -20.86
CA ALA A 634 -3.66 22.79 -22.10
C ALA A 634 -3.65 24.24 -22.61
N LEU A 635 -3.61 24.45 -23.95
CA LEU A 635 -3.65 25.78 -24.54
C LEU A 635 -5.00 26.44 -24.22
N LYS A 636 -4.97 27.58 -23.50
CA LYS A 636 -6.14 28.37 -23.15
C LYS A 636 -6.48 29.42 -24.20
N SER A 637 -5.49 30.18 -24.66
CA SER A 637 -5.67 31.14 -25.70
C SER A 637 -4.44 31.40 -26.57
N GLU A 638 -4.62 31.86 -27.79
CA GLU A 638 -3.56 32.38 -28.64
C GLU A 638 -4.01 33.72 -29.29
N ALA A 639 -3.11 34.70 -29.25
CA ALA A 639 -3.35 36.05 -29.78
C ALA A 639 -2.14 36.49 -30.60
N GLU A 640 -2.38 37.01 -31.81
CA GLU A 640 -1.37 37.77 -32.56
C GLU A 640 -1.13 39.12 -31.86
N VAL A 641 0.16 39.47 -31.68
CA VAL A 641 0.61 40.68 -30.98
C VAL A 641 1.49 41.55 -31.90
N LYS A 642 1.24 42.85 -31.91
CA LYS A 642 2.08 43.83 -32.56
C LYS A 642 2.32 44.99 -31.60
N GLU A 643 3.58 45.37 -31.41
CA GLU A 643 3.99 46.47 -30.53
C GLU A 643 3.43 46.33 -29.10
N GLY A 644 3.42 45.09 -28.53
CA GLY A 644 2.97 44.79 -27.18
C GLY A 644 1.44 44.80 -27.01
N LYS A 645 0.65 44.94 -28.09
CA LYS A 645 -0.82 44.97 -28.07
C LYS A 645 -1.38 43.81 -28.89
N ARG A 646 -2.47 43.16 -28.42
CA ARG A 646 -3.21 42.18 -29.21
C ARG A 646 -3.64 42.81 -30.51
N HIS A 647 -3.18 42.28 -31.65
CA HIS A 647 -3.46 42.79 -32.97
C HIS A 647 -3.41 41.67 -34.01
N GLY A 648 -4.55 41.26 -34.54
CA GLY A 648 -4.66 40.14 -35.46
C GLY A 648 -5.59 39.04 -34.92
N ARG A 649 -5.31 37.80 -35.26
CA ARG A 649 -6.17 36.67 -34.91
C ARG A 649 -6.10 36.38 -33.42
N TYR A 650 -7.27 35.98 -32.85
CA TYR A 650 -7.43 35.50 -31.49
C TYR A 650 -8.24 34.22 -31.48
N ARG A 651 -7.80 33.23 -30.67
CA ARG A 651 -8.53 31.99 -30.39
C ARG A 651 -8.43 31.67 -28.91
N GLU A 652 -9.53 31.15 -28.36
CA GLU A 652 -9.61 30.64 -27.01
C GLU A 652 -10.16 29.23 -27.04
N TYR A 653 -9.66 28.38 -26.15
CA TYR A 653 -10.00 26.96 -26.12
C TYR A 653 -10.53 26.60 -24.74
N TYR A 654 -11.34 25.55 -24.65
CA TYR A 654 -11.73 24.90 -23.42
C TYR A 654 -10.56 24.01 -22.90
N GLU A 655 -10.62 23.57 -21.64
CA GLU A 655 -9.61 22.67 -21.05
C GLU A 655 -9.47 21.34 -21.81
N ASN A 656 -10.56 20.87 -22.42
CA ASN A 656 -10.57 19.67 -23.28
C ASN A 656 -9.90 19.89 -24.66
N GLY A 657 -9.30 21.08 -24.91
CA GLY A 657 -8.60 21.43 -26.14
C GLY A 657 -9.51 21.86 -27.31
N LYS A 658 -10.82 21.83 -27.16
CA LYS A 658 -11.75 22.26 -28.19
C LYS A 658 -11.88 23.80 -28.24
N LEU A 659 -12.05 24.34 -29.44
CA LEU A 659 -12.16 25.78 -29.67
C LEU A 659 -13.40 26.33 -28.98
N LYS A 660 -13.23 27.35 -28.09
CA LYS A 660 -14.28 28.05 -27.37
C LYS A 660 -14.76 29.29 -28.12
N LEU A 661 -13.81 30.08 -28.60
CA LEU A 661 -14.12 31.24 -29.41
C LEU A 661 -12.96 31.61 -30.35
N ARG A 662 -13.30 32.34 -31.42
CA ARG A 662 -12.31 32.95 -32.31
C ARG A 662 -12.78 34.33 -32.84
N GLY A 663 -11.81 35.23 -32.97
CA GLY A 663 -12.05 36.57 -33.44
C GLY A 663 -10.78 37.27 -33.89
N LYS A 664 -10.83 38.60 -33.95
CA LYS A 664 -9.67 39.45 -34.22
C LYS A 664 -9.62 40.60 -33.24
N TYR A 665 -8.39 40.99 -32.87
CA TYR A 665 -8.13 42.24 -32.15
C TYR A 665 -7.47 43.28 -33.05
N SER A 666 -7.69 44.54 -32.74
CA SER A 666 -6.94 45.67 -33.26
C SER A 666 -6.56 46.57 -32.09
N LYS A 667 -5.26 46.64 -31.73
CA LYS A 667 -4.73 47.43 -30.60
C LYS A 667 -5.47 47.17 -29.28
N ASN A 668 -5.62 45.92 -28.92
CA ASN A 668 -6.35 45.41 -27.73
C ASN A 668 -7.88 45.55 -27.76
N GLN A 669 -8.48 46.02 -28.85
CA GLN A 669 -9.95 46.12 -28.98
C GLN A 669 -10.45 45.00 -29.89
N PRO A 670 -11.57 44.31 -29.55
CA PRO A 670 -12.21 43.36 -30.44
C PRO A 670 -12.60 44.04 -31.76
N LYS A 671 -12.45 43.35 -32.90
CA LYS A 671 -12.79 43.86 -34.22
C LYS A 671 -13.38 42.78 -35.10
N GLY A 672 -14.43 43.12 -35.84
CA GLY A 672 -15.04 42.23 -36.81
C GLY A 672 -15.95 41.19 -36.21
N THR A 673 -16.06 40.03 -36.84
CA THR A 673 -16.99 38.97 -36.41
C THR A 673 -16.29 37.96 -35.49
N TRP A 674 -16.85 37.79 -34.31
CA TRP A 674 -16.44 36.79 -33.31
C TRP A 674 -17.40 35.62 -33.36
N LYS A 675 -16.86 34.39 -33.26
CA LYS A 675 -17.63 33.14 -33.27
C LYS A 675 -17.37 32.38 -31.98
N TYR A 676 -18.43 31.87 -31.36
CA TYR A 676 -18.45 31.14 -30.12
C TYR A 676 -18.89 29.71 -30.39
N TYR A 677 -18.36 28.78 -29.61
CA TYR A 677 -18.59 27.34 -29.73
C TYR A 677 -18.84 26.74 -28.36
N THR A 678 -19.62 25.66 -28.30
CA THR A 678 -19.89 24.91 -27.08
C THR A 678 -18.67 24.05 -26.68
N GLU A 679 -18.70 23.47 -25.48
CA GLU A 679 -17.66 22.60 -24.99
C GLU A 679 -17.55 21.29 -25.79
N GLU A 680 -18.64 20.88 -26.49
CA GLU A 680 -18.66 19.78 -27.45
C GLU A 680 -18.06 20.16 -28.80
N GLY A 681 -17.74 21.46 -29.02
CA GLY A 681 -17.15 22.01 -30.24
C GLY A 681 -18.16 22.43 -31.32
N GLU A 682 -19.45 22.47 -30.99
CA GLU A 682 -20.50 22.90 -31.91
C GLU A 682 -20.61 24.44 -31.97
N PHE A 683 -20.99 24.98 -33.13
CA PHE A 683 -21.17 26.42 -33.29
C PHE A 683 -22.35 26.90 -32.45
N GLU A 684 -22.11 27.86 -31.55
CA GLU A 684 -23.14 28.42 -30.68
C GLU A 684 -23.72 29.72 -31.24
N ARG A 685 -22.88 30.74 -31.42
CA ARG A 685 -23.31 32.07 -31.86
C ARG A 685 -22.19 32.88 -32.52
N LYS A 686 -22.56 33.99 -33.14
CA LYS A 686 -21.61 34.99 -33.65
C LYS A 686 -22.00 36.41 -33.17
N GLU A 687 -20.99 37.22 -32.89
CA GLU A 687 -21.11 38.61 -32.50
C GLU A 687 -20.27 39.49 -33.42
N LYS A 688 -20.67 40.74 -33.69
CA LYS A 688 -19.93 41.66 -34.53
C LYS A 688 -19.54 42.89 -33.71
N TYR A 689 -18.22 43.13 -33.62
CA TYR A 689 -17.61 44.27 -32.94
C TYR A 689 -17.10 45.30 -33.93
#